data_493a017bff023d99a945f6afe13bbe97
#
_entry.id   493a017bff023d99a945f6afe13bbe97
#
_cell.length_a   1.000
_cell.length_b   1.000
_cell.length_c   1.000
_cell.angle_alpha   90.00
_cell.angle_beta   90.00
_cell.angle_gamma   90.00
#
_symmetry.space_group_name_H-M   'P 1'
#
loop_
_entity.id
_entity.type
_entity.pdbx_description
1 polymer ?
#
loop_
_entity_poly.entity_id
_entity_poly.type
_entity_poly.pdbx_seq_one_letter_code
_entity_poly.pdbx_strand_id
1 'polypeptide(L)'
;MNRILGMFLGVAAMLAPLSLSAQSLSKANAAPINFTDFVTSSFINYYTTGGVQEKLYVVTDKPFYSAGDTIYFSAFLVNANYFNRTTDTRFIYVELIDAMGNIVTRLRVMGSGGRFHNAIPLAPRITAGKYTLRAYSRWQTNFDKELLFSRQIEIGNYIDDALHTKITYNFENASKVVAIVEVTNNMFTPVSDNVVEYSLSIDGRTTRHMTKTDKDGFFRFSFRPSKNVTDCIRLNINANGRKLDRKMQLPSFEDDFSAKFMPEGGNLVAGINQVIAFKAVGVDGYAVDVEGVVQTKSGEVICKINSEHKGMGKFLFNAQVGETYIATLSTKDGVTRSFTLPEVKPSGCVISLSPENDNRALLQVFTTDTYPRKQLVAVIQSRGIVNYVVEDLSHPLRIPLDKLRSGVAQVSLVDKVSRSVVAQRLFFVRGAVAKTTIFTSTRRFSPRERVELDFSVMSSSGKPVKGDFVVSVTDADLLKEDKNADNILTYMLLNSELKGHIEEPKYYFEADDVKRNEHLDLVMLTHGWRRYSMNAILAGTKPRITQPIENEQSISGAIKSTIGKTRNTSVMIFRNRKEYLGIHDLNSTNRFYITGVDSPDTTTYILQALNRKGSSDRVRIKVDPYIYPLSPTIPRAAFHKKTLSSLTEEYMVRSKQAYFEDGGMPVIDIDAVEIVAKRNVTYDYSSSLNDFNTVSGDMTRFSSIFDALQRFRKLEIDGNNVYVASPRLTASPVQSTNSYGSGEDGDASEYIGGVEIDMEDKTELMPAVYVNGQQMDMGMIDSYPMSEVISVSYLDKFESMAAGMSSATGAIIIHVKDINAREKFLINSMAEVIVPGYAYPMEFYAPDYSVKNDPEKKDNRTTIAWIPSLQSNSLGDASMSFWTADRQSNYRVVIEGITADGELLYDEMTLQSK
;
A
#
# COMPACT_ATOMS: atom_id res chain seq x y z
N MET A 1 -40.42 -5.19 26.37
CA MET A 1 -39.21 -5.68 25.74
C MET A 1 -38.60 -4.59 24.82
N ASN A 2 -38.55 -3.34 25.32
CA ASN A 2 -38.09 -2.15 24.56
C ASN A 2 -37.25 -1.20 25.42
N ARG A 3 -36.15 -1.67 26.03
CA ARG A 3 -35.28 -0.81 26.85
C ARG A 3 -33.78 -1.10 26.81
N ILE A 4 -33.25 -1.71 25.76
CA ILE A 4 -31.79 -1.94 25.66
C ILE A 4 -31.13 -1.27 24.42
N LEU A 5 -31.86 -0.51 23.64
CA LEU A 5 -31.33 0.11 22.43
C LEU A 5 -30.79 1.55 22.61
N GLY A 6 -30.72 2.05 23.82
CA GLY A 6 -30.36 3.45 24.13
C GLY A 6 -29.02 3.72 24.78
N MET A 7 -28.14 2.71 24.95
CA MET A 7 -26.97 2.86 25.84
C MET A 7 -25.60 2.85 25.17
N PHE A 8 -25.50 2.96 23.86
CA PHE A 8 -24.22 2.96 23.14
C PHE A 8 -23.77 4.32 22.57
N LEU A 9 -24.38 5.41 23.02
CA LEU A 9 -24.02 6.77 22.56
C LEU A 9 -23.54 7.67 23.71
N GLY A 10 -22.57 7.23 24.51
CA GLY A 10 -22.17 8.05 25.64
C GLY A 10 -20.90 7.68 26.41
N VAL A 11 -19.94 6.97 25.81
CA VAL A 11 -18.68 6.70 26.50
C VAL A 11 -17.47 7.08 25.63
N ALA A 12 -17.34 8.36 25.37
CA ALA A 12 -16.13 8.95 24.78
C ALA A 12 -15.81 10.30 25.45
N ALA A 13 -15.87 10.36 26.78
CA ALA A 13 -15.26 11.47 27.50
C ALA A 13 -15.04 11.05 28.97
N MET A 14 -13.80 11.13 29.42
CA MET A 14 -13.25 10.99 30.77
C MET A 14 -12.46 9.68 31.02
N LEU A 15 -11.19 9.71 30.63
CA LEU A 15 -10.14 8.90 31.24
C LEU A 15 -9.26 9.83 32.06
N ALA A 16 -9.58 9.95 33.35
CA ALA A 16 -8.63 10.34 34.38
C ALA A 16 -8.01 9.08 34.99
N PRO A 17 -6.71 9.05 35.35
CA PRO A 17 -6.09 7.86 35.90
C PRO A 17 -6.49 7.69 37.37
N LEU A 18 -7.34 6.70 37.65
CA LEU A 18 -7.58 6.20 39.00
C LEU A 18 -6.60 5.05 39.28
N SER A 19 -5.61 5.30 40.10
CA SER A 19 -4.78 4.30 40.72
C SER A 19 -5.64 3.44 41.69
N LEU A 20 -6.05 2.26 41.24
CA LEU A 20 -6.64 1.26 42.15
C LEU A 20 -5.59 0.28 42.64
N SER A 21 -5.34 0.33 43.92
CA SER A 21 -4.59 -0.66 44.69
C SER A 21 -5.22 -2.06 44.55
N ALA A 22 -4.36 -3.04 44.25
CA ALA A 22 -4.73 -4.44 44.22
C ALA A 22 -5.12 -4.93 45.62
N GLN A 23 -6.40 -5.01 45.93
CA GLN A 23 -6.91 -5.80 47.02
C GLN A 23 -7.52 -7.09 46.46
N SER A 24 -7.11 -8.19 47.10
CA SER A 24 -7.56 -9.55 46.88
C SER A 24 -9.08 -9.63 46.93
N LEU A 25 -9.76 -9.80 45.79
CA LEU A 25 -11.15 -10.16 45.74
C LEU A 25 -11.30 -11.64 46.04
N SER A 26 -11.80 -11.94 47.25
CA SER A 26 -12.33 -13.23 47.65
C SER A 26 -13.37 -13.73 46.62
N LYS A 27 -13.41 -15.06 46.42
CA LYS A 27 -14.44 -15.76 45.63
C LYS A 27 -15.84 -15.42 46.11
N ALA A 28 -16.40 -14.34 45.65
CA ALA A 28 -17.84 -14.08 45.76
C ALA A 28 -18.55 -14.93 44.70
N ASN A 29 -19.59 -15.64 45.12
CA ASN A 29 -20.51 -16.39 44.23
C ASN A 29 -20.98 -15.49 43.08
N ALA A 30 -20.32 -15.61 41.93
CA ALA A 30 -20.79 -14.91 40.74
C ALA A 30 -22.13 -15.49 40.34
N ALA A 31 -23.17 -14.65 40.29
CA ALA A 31 -24.44 -15.00 39.68
C ALA A 31 -24.19 -15.61 38.29
N PRO A 32 -25.00 -16.57 37.84
CA PRO A 32 -24.78 -17.19 36.53
C PRO A 32 -24.79 -16.08 35.48
N ILE A 33 -23.63 -15.84 34.87
CA ILE A 33 -23.47 -14.84 33.83
C ILE A 33 -24.39 -15.25 32.69
N ASN A 34 -25.34 -14.37 32.37
CA ASN A 34 -26.22 -14.54 31.21
C ASN A 34 -25.32 -14.74 29.95
N PHE A 35 -25.60 -15.71 29.12
CA PHE A 35 -24.77 -16.05 27.98
C PHE A 35 -24.67 -14.89 26.98
N THR A 36 -25.69 -14.07 26.87
CA THR A 36 -25.69 -12.80 26.12
C THR A 36 -24.60 -11.86 26.62
N ASP A 37 -24.51 -11.71 27.97
CA ASP A 37 -23.48 -10.86 28.60
C ASP A 37 -22.08 -11.43 28.39
N PHE A 38 -21.93 -12.75 28.40
CA PHE A 38 -20.67 -13.43 28.10
C PHE A 38 -20.20 -13.14 26.65
N VAL A 39 -21.08 -13.33 25.67
CA VAL A 39 -20.74 -13.06 24.25
C VAL A 39 -20.40 -11.59 24.04
N THR A 40 -21.26 -10.70 24.54
CA THR A 40 -21.09 -9.26 24.37
C THR A 40 -19.80 -8.76 25.02
N SER A 41 -19.52 -9.20 26.26
CA SER A 41 -18.29 -8.83 26.96
C SER A 41 -17.03 -9.39 26.30
N SER A 42 -17.10 -10.59 25.69
CA SER A 42 -15.98 -11.15 24.94
C SER A 42 -15.62 -10.29 23.72
N PHE A 43 -16.60 -9.83 22.97
CA PHE A 43 -16.39 -8.92 21.84
C PHE A 43 -15.89 -7.53 22.29
N ILE A 44 -16.47 -6.96 23.34
CA ILE A 44 -16.01 -5.69 23.91
C ILE A 44 -14.53 -5.82 24.33
N ASN A 45 -14.19 -6.87 25.06
CA ASN A 45 -12.80 -7.11 25.50
C ASN A 45 -11.85 -7.27 24.32
N TYR A 46 -12.25 -8.00 23.27
CA TYR A 46 -11.46 -8.14 22.04
C TYR A 46 -11.16 -6.76 21.42
N TYR A 47 -12.19 -5.93 21.24
CA TYR A 47 -12.01 -4.61 20.61
C TYR A 47 -11.25 -3.61 21.48
N THR A 48 -11.47 -3.61 22.78
CA THR A 48 -10.74 -2.72 23.71
C THR A 48 -9.27 -3.11 23.90
N THR A 49 -8.91 -4.36 23.61
CA THR A 49 -7.51 -4.83 23.70
C THR A 49 -6.75 -4.79 22.37
N GLY A 50 -7.27 -4.10 21.35
CA GLY A 50 -6.59 -3.87 20.08
C GLY A 50 -7.20 -4.59 18.87
N GLY A 51 -8.38 -5.24 19.03
CA GLY A 51 -9.04 -5.95 17.92
C GLY A 51 -9.74 -5.06 16.89
N VAL A 52 -9.71 -3.73 17.06
CA VAL A 52 -10.28 -2.80 16.09
C VAL A 52 -9.44 -2.82 14.81
N GLN A 53 -10.08 -3.21 13.73
CA GLN A 53 -9.45 -3.30 12.42
C GLN A 53 -9.75 -2.07 11.58
N GLU A 54 -8.76 -1.63 10.83
CA GLU A 54 -8.91 -0.67 9.74
C GLU A 54 -9.17 -1.40 8.44
N LYS A 55 -9.87 -0.74 7.53
CA LYS A 55 -10.09 -1.20 6.16
C LYS A 55 -9.69 -0.09 5.21
N LEU A 56 -8.79 -0.41 4.27
CA LEU A 56 -8.28 0.52 3.27
C LEU A 56 -8.79 0.10 1.90
N TYR A 57 -9.32 1.07 1.14
CA TYR A 57 -9.70 0.90 -0.25
C TYR A 57 -9.04 1.98 -1.10
N VAL A 58 -8.52 1.62 -2.27
CA VAL A 58 -7.84 2.53 -3.19
C VAL A 58 -8.56 2.58 -4.53
N VAL A 59 -8.91 3.78 -4.94
CA VAL A 59 -9.42 4.10 -6.28
C VAL A 59 -8.26 4.56 -7.14
N THR A 60 -8.19 4.08 -8.38
CA THR A 60 -7.24 4.56 -9.40
C THR A 60 -7.99 5.26 -10.52
N ASP A 61 -7.33 6.20 -11.19
CA ASP A 61 -7.97 6.99 -12.28
C ASP A 61 -8.42 6.14 -13.46
N LYS A 62 -7.71 5.03 -13.75
CA LYS A 62 -8.04 4.13 -14.87
C LYS A 62 -7.62 2.68 -14.55
N PRO A 63 -8.11 1.68 -15.30
CA PRO A 63 -7.91 0.27 -14.95
C PRO A 63 -6.55 -0.29 -15.38
N PHE A 64 -5.88 0.31 -16.36
CA PHE A 64 -4.58 -0.12 -16.88
C PHE A 64 -3.77 1.08 -17.41
N TYR A 65 -2.47 0.89 -17.61
CA TYR A 65 -1.53 1.99 -17.87
C TYR A 65 -0.51 1.63 -18.93
N SER A 66 0.15 2.65 -19.46
CA SER A 66 1.34 2.54 -20.28
C SER A 66 2.57 3.06 -19.52
N ALA A 67 3.75 2.62 -19.89
CA ALA A 67 4.99 3.28 -19.48
C ALA A 67 4.91 4.79 -19.77
N GLY A 68 5.47 5.61 -18.91
CA GLY A 68 5.36 7.07 -18.99
C GLY A 68 4.04 7.65 -18.48
N ASP A 69 2.99 6.83 -18.28
CA ASP A 69 1.77 7.27 -17.61
C ASP A 69 2.01 7.51 -16.12
N THR A 70 1.04 8.15 -15.50
CA THR A 70 1.00 8.31 -14.04
C THR A 70 -0.24 7.60 -13.49
N ILE A 71 -0.07 6.77 -12.47
CA ILE A 71 -1.17 6.16 -11.72
C ILE A 71 -1.62 7.17 -10.68
N TYR A 72 -2.71 7.89 -10.94
CA TYR A 72 -3.34 8.72 -9.92
C TYR A 72 -4.21 7.84 -9.03
N PHE A 73 -4.13 8.04 -7.73
CA PHE A 73 -4.92 7.26 -6.79
C PHE A 73 -5.43 8.09 -5.62
N SER A 74 -6.55 7.63 -5.09
CA SER A 74 -7.13 8.14 -3.86
C SER A 74 -7.56 6.98 -2.97
N ALA A 75 -7.39 7.11 -1.66
CA ALA A 75 -7.65 6.03 -0.73
C ALA A 75 -8.55 6.46 0.43
N PHE A 76 -9.41 5.53 0.85
CA PHE A 76 -10.30 5.65 1.99
C PHE A 76 -9.85 4.67 3.08
N LEU A 77 -9.48 5.19 4.24
CA LEU A 77 -9.18 4.38 5.42
C LEU A 77 -10.29 4.56 6.45
N VAL A 78 -10.94 3.46 6.79
CA VAL A 78 -12.09 3.46 7.66
C VAL A 78 -11.97 2.42 8.77
N ASN A 79 -12.74 2.62 9.85
CA ASN A 79 -13.02 1.56 10.80
C ASN A 79 -13.83 0.45 10.10
N ALA A 80 -13.35 -0.79 10.18
CA ALA A 80 -13.94 -1.91 9.45
C ALA A 80 -15.37 -2.27 9.92
N ASN A 81 -15.78 -1.88 11.13
CA ASN A 81 -17.09 -2.20 11.69
C ASN A 81 -18.16 -1.18 11.29
N TYR A 82 -17.78 0.10 11.20
CA TYR A 82 -18.72 1.20 11.02
C TYR A 82 -18.61 1.93 9.69
N PHE A 83 -17.48 1.80 9.01
CA PHE A 83 -17.09 2.54 7.81
C PHE A 83 -16.98 4.06 8.03
N ASN A 84 -16.98 4.50 9.28
CA ASN A 84 -16.55 5.86 9.56
C ASN A 84 -15.05 6.00 9.34
N ARG A 85 -14.64 7.16 8.85
CA ARG A 85 -13.22 7.44 8.57
C ARG A 85 -12.39 7.41 9.85
N THR A 86 -11.19 6.85 9.79
CA THR A 86 -10.23 6.91 10.92
C THR A 86 -9.48 8.23 10.88
N THR A 87 -9.26 8.82 12.06
CA THR A 87 -8.52 10.08 12.20
C THR A 87 -7.13 9.89 12.77
N ASP A 88 -6.85 8.72 13.34
CA ASP A 88 -5.63 8.47 14.11
C ASP A 88 -4.45 8.08 13.21
N THR A 89 -4.71 7.33 12.12
CA THR A 89 -3.69 6.96 11.15
C THR A 89 -3.49 8.08 10.14
N ARG A 90 -2.30 8.68 10.13
CA ARG A 90 -1.91 9.75 9.20
C ARG A 90 -1.09 9.29 8.01
N PHE A 91 -0.59 8.07 8.02
CA PHE A 91 0.26 7.55 6.95
C PHE A 91 -0.22 6.19 6.48
N ILE A 92 -0.25 6.02 5.16
CA ILE A 92 -0.40 4.74 4.50
C ILE A 92 0.81 4.46 3.62
N TYR A 93 1.04 3.19 3.34
CA TYR A 93 2.05 2.73 2.39
C TYR A 93 1.36 2.26 1.13
N VAL A 94 1.81 2.75 -0.02
CA VAL A 94 1.32 2.34 -1.34
C VAL A 94 2.50 1.82 -2.13
N GLU A 95 2.38 0.61 -2.64
CA GLU A 95 3.46 -0.11 -3.28
C GLU A 95 3.02 -0.63 -4.64
N LEU A 96 3.85 -0.42 -5.65
CA LEU A 96 3.75 -1.06 -6.95
C LEU A 96 4.73 -2.23 -6.99
N ILE A 97 4.23 -3.43 -7.23
CA ILE A 97 4.99 -4.66 -7.12
C ILE A 97 4.91 -5.40 -8.44
N ASP A 98 6.06 -5.84 -8.94
CA ASP A 98 6.13 -6.60 -10.20
C ASP A 98 5.64 -8.05 -10.04
N ALA A 99 5.53 -8.77 -11.16
CA ALA A 99 5.13 -10.17 -11.16
C ALA A 99 6.11 -11.11 -10.45
N MET A 100 7.33 -10.66 -10.18
CA MET A 100 8.36 -11.41 -9.44
C MET A 100 8.30 -11.17 -7.93
N GLY A 101 7.43 -10.25 -7.47
CA GLY A 101 7.31 -9.86 -6.08
C GLY A 101 8.28 -8.77 -5.64
N ASN A 102 9.01 -8.14 -6.57
CA ASN A 102 9.87 -7.01 -6.25
C ASN A 102 9.04 -5.73 -6.14
N ILE A 103 9.37 -4.91 -5.17
CA ILE A 103 8.75 -3.60 -5.01
C ILE A 103 9.44 -2.65 -6.00
N VAL A 104 8.70 -2.19 -7.01
CA VAL A 104 9.17 -1.23 -8.00
C VAL A 104 9.13 0.19 -7.45
N THR A 105 8.04 0.52 -6.76
CA THR A 105 7.87 1.84 -6.12
C THR A 105 7.18 1.65 -4.78
N ARG A 106 7.62 2.37 -3.77
CA ARG A 106 6.98 2.44 -2.46
C ARG A 106 6.83 3.89 -2.07
N LEU A 107 5.60 4.29 -1.80
CA LEU A 107 5.27 5.62 -1.29
C LEU A 107 4.76 5.50 0.13
N ARG A 108 5.16 6.43 0.98
CA ARG A 108 4.51 6.72 2.25
C ARG A 108 3.67 7.96 2.04
N VAL A 109 2.35 7.82 2.08
CA VAL A 109 1.41 8.89 1.76
C VAL A 109 0.83 9.46 3.04
N MET A 110 0.98 10.74 3.23
CA MET A 110 0.37 11.47 4.35
C MET A 110 -1.07 11.84 3.98
N GLY A 111 -1.98 11.66 4.91
CA GLY A 111 -3.39 11.98 4.74
C GLY A 111 -3.99 12.66 5.96
N SER A 112 -5.25 13.00 5.85
CA SER A 112 -6.04 13.59 6.92
C SER A 112 -7.45 13.01 6.94
N GLY A 113 -7.97 12.74 8.15
CA GLY A 113 -9.34 12.25 8.31
C GLY A 113 -9.66 10.98 7.53
N GLY A 114 -8.69 10.05 7.40
CA GLY A 114 -8.85 8.80 6.67
C GLY A 114 -8.87 8.95 5.14
N ARG A 115 -8.42 10.09 4.60
CA ARG A 115 -8.31 10.36 3.16
C ARG A 115 -6.85 10.54 2.79
N PHE A 116 -6.46 9.87 1.70
CA PHE A 116 -5.11 9.89 1.17
C PHE A 116 -5.20 9.96 -0.35
N HIS A 117 -4.37 10.76 -0.98
CA HIS A 117 -4.24 10.80 -2.44
C HIS A 117 -2.80 11.13 -2.83
N ASN A 118 -2.37 10.57 -3.92
CA ASN A 118 -1.08 10.85 -4.54
C ASN A 118 -1.05 10.24 -5.96
N ALA A 119 0.13 10.16 -6.54
CA ALA A 119 0.33 9.54 -7.83
C ALA A 119 1.63 8.73 -7.87
N ILE A 120 1.69 7.74 -8.74
CA ILE A 120 2.89 6.97 -9.04
C ILE A 120 3.24 7.20 -10.51
N PRO A 121 4.26 8.01 -10.82
CA PRO A 121 4.77 8.12 -12.18
C PRO A 121 5.39 6.80 -12.60
N LEU A 122 5.06 6.32 -13.78
CA LEU A 122 5.62 5.11 -14.35
C LEU A 122 6.85 5.45 -15.19
N ALA A 123 8.00 4.92 -14.82
CA ALA A 123 9.22 5.14 -15.57
C ALA A 123 9.04 4.70 -17.04
N PRO A 124 9.61 5.44 -18.03
CA PRO A 124 9.54 5.04 -19.45
C PRO A 124 10.10 3.65 -19.73
N ARG A 125 11.03 3.19 -18.88
CA ARG A 125 11.66 1.87 -18.99
C ARG A 125 11.01 0.79 -18.15
N ILE A 126 9.84 1.06 -17.53
CA ILE A 126 9.14 0.04 -16.75
C ILE A 126 8.77 -1.15 -17.64
N THR A 127 9.02 -2.35 -17.16
CA THR A 127 8.76 -3.58 -17.94
C THR A 127 7.26 -3.79 -18.12
N ALA A 128 6.80 -4.08 -19.33
CA ALA A 128 5.40 -4.43 -19.56
C ALA A 128 5.02 -5.71 -18.83
N GLY A 129 3.83 -5.74 -18.22
CA GLY A 129 3.35 -6.90 -17.48
C GLY A 129 2.26 -6.58 -16.46
N LYS A 130 1.94 -7.59 -15.66
CA LYS A 130 0.99 -7.46 -14.54
C LYS A 130 1.74 -7.03 -13.28
N TYR A 131 1.25 -6.00 -12.66
CA TYR A 131 1.74 -5.46 -11.39
C TYR A 131 0.65 -5.56 -10.33
N THR A 132 1.07 -5.57 -9.08
CA THR A 132 0.14 -5.49 -7.95
C THR A 132 0.30 -4.13 -7.29
N LEU A 133 -0.77 -3.34 -7.26
CA LEU A 133 -0.90 -2.17 -6.41
C LEU A 133 -1.37 -2.65 -5.05
N ARG A 134 -0.53 -2.51 -4.02
CA ARG A 134 -0.85 -2.86 -2.64
C ARG A 134 -0.83 -1.61 -1.78
N ALA A 135 -1.80 -1.52 -0.86
CA ALA A 135 -1.85 -0.41 0.07
C ALA A 135 -2.25 -0.88 1.48
N TYR A 136 -1.66 -0.27 2.50
CA TYR A 136 -1.91 -0.62 3.89
C TYR A 136 -1.45 0.48 4.86
N SER A 137 -2.06 0.50 6.05
CA SER A 137 -1.53 1.23 7.20
C SER A 137 -0.58 0.35 8.04
N ARG A 138 0.28 0.96 8.83
CA ARG A 138 1.13 0.21 9.77
C ARG A 138 0.29 -0.63 10.75
N TRP A 139 -0.84 -0.08 11.21
CA TRP A 139 -1.77 -0.76 12.10
C TRP A 139 -2.35 -2.05 11.50
N GLN A 140 -2.72 -2.03 10.21
CA GLN A 140 -3.28 -3.19 9.53
C GLN A 140 -2.33 -4.39 9.51
N THR A 141 -1.02 -4.18 9.61
CA THR A 141 -0.03 -5.28 9.60
C THR A 141 -0.03 -6.13 10.89
N ASN A 142 -0.79 -5.74 11.91
CA ASN A 142 -1.05 -6.57 13.10
C ASN A 142 -2.02 -7.72 12.84
N PHE A 143 -2.77 -7.67 11.76
CA PHE A 143 -3.82 -8.62 11.41
C PHE A 143 -3.40 -9.52 10.24
N ASP A 144 -4.35 -10.33 9.76
CA ASP A 144 -4.07 -11.19 8.62
C ASP A 144 -3.67 -10.37 7.38
N LYS A 145 -2.61 -10.80 6.75
CA LYS A 145 -2.04 -10.15 5.58
C LYS A 145 -2.98 -10.12 4.38
N GLU A 146 -3.91 -11.07 4.31
CA GLU A 146 -4.94 -11.09 3.28
C GLU A 146 -5.96 -9.95 3.42
N LEU A 147 -5.99 -9.25 4.55
CA LEU A 147 -6.84 -8.07 4.79
C LEU A 147 -6.29 -6.78 4.16
N LEU A 148 -5.05 -6.78 3.69
CA LEU A 148 -4.44 -5.62 3.06
C LEU A 148 -5.03 -5.42 1.66
N PHE A 149 -5.24 -4.17 1.27
CA PHE A 149 -5.70 -3.85 -0.08
C PHE A 149 -4.69 -4.30 -1.13
N SER A 150 -5.18 -4.96 -2.16
CA SER A 150 -4.35 -5.39 -3.29
C SER A 150 -5.21 -5.43 -4.56
N ARG A 151 -4.69 -4.83 -5.64
CA ARG A 151 -5.31 -4.79 -6.96
C ARG A 151 -4.28 -5.12 -8.04
N GLN A 152 -4.67 -5.94 -9.00
CA GLN A 152 -3.86 -6.19 -10.20
C GLN A 152 -4.00 -5.01 -11.16
N ILE A 153 -2.87 -4.56 -11.70
CA ILE A 153 -2.79 -3.50 -12.72
C ILE A 153 -1.96 -4.03 -13.89
N GLU A 154 -2.45 -3.87 -15.09
CA GLU A 154 -1.70 -4.18 -16.30
C GLU A 154 -0.98 -2.92 -16.80
N ILE A 155 0.32 -3.04 -17.06
CA ILE A 155 1.17 -1.96 -17.59
C ILE A 155 1.77 -2.42 -18.90
N GLY A 156 1.54 -1.65 -19.96
CA GLY A 156 2.19 -1.84 -21.25
C GLY A 156 3.42 -0.93 -21.41
N ASN A 157 4.32 -1.27 -22.31
CA ASN A 157 5.43 -0.36 -22.65
C ASN A 157 5.70 -0.35 -24.15
N TYR A 158 5.49 0.82 -24.77
CA TYR A 158 5.79 1.11 -26.16
C TYR A 158 6.66 2.38 -26.32
N ILE A 159 7.04 3.01 -25.22
CA ILE A 159 7.85 4.26 -25.23
C ILE A 159 9.32 3.95 -25.45
N ASP A 160 9.81 2.90 -24.79
CA ASP A 160 11.21 2.53 -24.89
C ASP A 160 11.52 2.12 -26.34
N ASP A 161 12.66 2.56 -26.87
CA ASP A 161 13.24 2.05 -28.10
C ASP A 161 13.62 0.55 -28.00
N ALA A 162 13.19 -0.06 -26.91
CA ALA A 162 13.39 -1.45 -26.59
C ALA A 162 12.67 -2.37 -27.57
N LEU A 163 13.16 -3.55 -27.64
CA LEU A 163 12.52 -4.66 -28.32
C LEU A 163 11.30 -5.10 -27.50
N HIS A 164 10.21 -5.36 -28.18
CA HIS A 164 8.98 -5.89 -27.56
C HIS A 164 8.93 -7.39 -27.73
N THR A 165 8.37 -8.09 -26.73
CA THR A 165 8.16 -9.51 -26.80
C THR A 165 6.75 -9.87 -26.37
N LYS A 166 6.08 -10.68 -27.18
CA LYS A 166 4.81 -11.31 -26.88
C LYS A 166 5.00 -12.81 -26.85
N ILE A 167 4.58 -13.46 -25.78
CA ILE A 167 4.72 -14.93 -25.64
C ILE A 167 3.34 -15.56 -25.66
N THR A 168 3.20 -16.55 -26.53
CA THR A 168 2.02 -17.43 -26.60
C THR A 168 2.45 -18.83 -26.25
N TYR A 169 1.67 -19.50 -25.43
CA TYR A 169 1.95 -20.86 -24.98
C TYR A 169 0.96 -21.84 -25.59
N ASN A 170 1.46 -22.90 -26.22
CA ASN A 170 0.67 -23.99 -26.73
C ASN A 170 0.96 -25.26 -25.93
N PHE A 171 -0.10 -25.87 -25.40
CA PHE A 171 -0.03 -27.12 -24.68
C PHE A 171 -0.10 -28.27 -25.67
N GLU A 172 0.96 -29.04 -25.79
CA GLU A 172 0.90 -30.29 -26.55
C GLU A 172 0.38 -31.43 -25.67
N ASN A 173 0.85 -31.51 -24.43
CA ASN A 173 0.39 -32.47 -23.42
C ASN A 173 0.90 -32.09 -22.02
N ALA A 174 0.55 -32.85 -20.99
CA ALA A 174 0.94 -32.60 -19.60
C ALA A 174 2.48 -32.52 -19.36
N SER A 175 3.31 -33.00 -20.28
CA SER A 175 4.76 -33.01 -20.14
C SER A 175 5.49 -32.02 -21.06
N LYS A 176 4.77 -31.33 -21.97
CA LYS A 176 5.38 -30.46 -22.96
C LYS A 176 4.53 -29.23 -23.27
N VAL A 177 5.08 -28.07 -23.00
CA VAL A 177 4.55 -26.77 -23.44
C VAL A 177 5.50 -26.19 -24.47
N VAL A 178 4.93 -25.66 -25.55
CA VAL A 178 5.67 -24.92 -26.58
C VAL A 178 5.38 -23.45 -26.40
N ALA A 179 6.37 -22.66 -26.08
CA ALA A 179 6.32 -21.21 -26.08
C ALA A 179 6.68 -20.68 -27.45
N ILE A 180 5.88 -19.81 -27.99
CA ILE A 180 6.11 -19.05 -29.22
C ILE A 180 6.31 -17.60 -28.80
N VAL A 181 7.49 -17.06 -29.08
CA VAL A 181 7.86 -15.68 -28.73
C VAL A 181 7.95 -14.89 -30.03
N GLU A 182 7.16 -13.85 -30.12
CA GLU A 182 7.22 -12.81 -31.13
C GLU A 182 8.12 -11.69 -30.62
N VAL A 183 9.08 -11.26 -31.44
CA VAL A 183 9.99 -10.16 -31.13
C VAL A 183 9.81 -9.08 -32.18
N THR A 184 9.40 -7.89 -31.76
CA THR A 184 9.22 -6.72 -32.61
C THR A 184 10.02 -5.52 -32.10
N ASN A 185 10.26 -4.54 -32.94
CA ASN A 185 10.74 -3.23 -32.51
C ASN A 185 9.58 -2.33 -32.09
N ASN A 186 9.87 -1.11 -31.71
CA ASN A 186 8.90 -0.09 -31.30
C ASN A 186 7.94 0.39 -32.42
N MET A 187 8.16 -0.01 -33.65
CA MET A 187 7.26 0.22 -34.81
C MET A 187 6.49 -1.05 -35.23
N PHE A 188 6.46 -2.05 -34.34
CA PHE A 188 5.85 -3.37 -34.61
C PHE A 188 6.44 -4.12 -35.81
N THR A 189 7.63 -3.70 -36.26
CA THR A 189 8.33 -4.43 -37.31
C THR A 189 9.00 -5.67 -36.71
N PRO A 190 8.84 -6.85 -37.31
CA PRO A 190 9.51 -8.07 -36.85
C PRO A 190 11.02 -7.92 -36.75
N VAL A 191 11.61 -8.43 -35.69
CA VAL A 191 13.06 -8.54 -35.53
C VAL A 191 13.51 -9.88 -36.09
N SER A 192 13.86 -9.89 -37.39
CA SER A 192 14.14 -11.10 -38.16
C SER A 192 15.60 -11.52 -38.03
N ASP A 193 15.88 -12.84 -38.15
CA ASP A 193 17.21 -13.45 -38.18
C ASP A 193 18.16 -13.03 -37.05
N ASN A 194 17.60 -12.59 -35.91
CA ASN A 194 18.38 -12.06 -34.79
C ASN A 194 18.67 -13.15 -33.75
N VAL A 195 19.89 -13.12 -33.19
CA VAL A 195 20.27 -14.05 -32.13
C VAL A 195 19.55 -13.70 -30.83
N VAL A 196 18.92 -14.69 -30.22
CA VAL A 196 18.25 -14.63 -28.93
C VAL A 196 18.97 -15.56 -27.96
N GLU A 197 19.43 -15.01 -26.86
CA GLU A 197 19.85 -15.79 -25.70
C GLU A 197 18.70 -15.86 -24.70
N TYR A 198 18.38 -17.06 -24.22
CA TYR A 198 17.41 -17.20 -23.15
C TYR A 198 17.86 -18.24 -22.11
N SER A 199 17.44 -18.04 -20.88
CA SER A 199 17.68 -18.99 -19.81
C SER A 199 16.36 -19.41 -19.18
N LEU A 200 16.19 -20.72 -18.98
CA LEU A 200 15.06 -21.32 -18.30
C LEU A 200 15.49 -21.77 -16.92
N SER A 201 14.81 -21.27 -15.90
CA SER A 201 14.98 -21.74 -14.53
C SER A 201 13.73 -22.53 -14.15
N ILE A 202 13.85 -23.84 -14.06
CA ILE A 202 12.76 -24.80 -13.77
C ILE A 202 13.23 -25.70 -12.65
N ASP A 203 12.41 -25.85 -11.59
CA ASP A 203 12.72 -26.66 -10.41
C ASP A 203 14.09 -26.33 -9.80
N GLY A 204 14.47 -25.05 -9.78
CA GLY A 204 15.74 -24.58 -9.24
C GLY A 204 16.96 -24.81 -10.13
N ARG A 205 16.78 -25.41 -11.31
CA ARG A 205 17.87 -25.60 -12.29
C ARG A 205 17.76 -24.59 -13.42
N THR A 206 18.86 -23.89 -13.72
CA THR A 206 18.90 -22.93 -14.81
C THR A 206 19.68 -23.51 -15.99
N THR A 207 19.05 -23.54 -17.15
CA THR A 207 19.66 -23.89 -18.44
C THR A 207 19.73 -22.66 -19.33
N ARG A 208 20.82 -22.49 -20.08
CA ARG A 208 21.00 -21.41 -21.04
C ARG A 208 20.92 -21.95 -22.46
N HIS A 209 20.28 -21.21 -23.32
CA HIS A 209 20.01 -21.56 -24.70
C HIS A 209 20.24 -20.36 -25.61
N MET A 210 20.64 -20.65 -26.85
CA MET A 210 20.73 -19.65 -27.93
C MET A 210 19.89 -20.12 -29.10
N THR A 211 19.15 -19.22 -29.70
CA THR A 211 18.34 -19.46 -30.90
C THR A 211 18.34 -18.22 -31.78
N LYS A 212 17.63 -18.26 -32.91
CA LYS A 212 17.39 -17.09 -33.74
C LYS A 212 15.89 -16.90 -33.98
N THR A 213 15.48 -15.65 -34.16
CA THR A 213 14.15 -15.35 -34.67
C THR A 213 14.07 -15.75 -36.15
N ASP A 214 12.88 -16.15 -36.59
CA ASP A 214 12.57 -16.38 -37.99
C ASP A 214 12.32 -15.09 -38.78
N LYS A 215 11.89 -15.16 -40.03
CA LYS A 215 11.64 -14.01 -40.90
C LYS A 215 10.54 -13.09 -40.36
N ASP A 216 9.60 -13.66 -39.63
CA ASP A 216 8.45 -12.99 -39.04
C ASP A 216 8.71 -12.58 -37.59
N GLY A 217 9.96 -12.69 -37.10
CA GLY A 217 10.36 -12.29 -35.77
C GLY A 217 10.01 -13.28 -34.66
N PHE A 218 9.63 -14.50 -35.02
CA PHE A 218 9.30 -15.52 -34.01
C PHE A 218 10.46 -16.46 -33.70
N PHE A 219 10.51 -16.90 -32.44
CA PHE A 219 11.28 -18.08 -32.07
C PHE A 219 10.45 -18.97 -31.15
N ARG A 220 10.82 -20.26 -31.08
CA ARG A 220 10.10 -21.26 -30.31
C ARG A 220 11.04 -21.99 -29.38
N PHE A 221 10.54 -22.28 -28.18
CA PHE A 221 11.20 -23.19 -27.27
C PHE A 221 10.16 -24.08 -26.58
N SER A 222 10.59 -25.24 -26.09
CA SER A 222 9.72 -26.12 -25.33
C SER A 222 10.28 -26.38 -23.95
N PHE A 223 9.40 -26.56 -22.98
CA PHE A 223 9.77 -26.90 -21.62
C PHE A 223 8.75 -27.83 -21.00
N ARG A 224 9.15 -28.53 -19.94
CA ARG A 224 8.24 -29.29 -19.11
C ARG A 224 7.62 -28.37 -18.07
N PRO A 225 6.29 -28.28 -17.98
CA PRO A 225 5.65 -27.46 -16.96
C PRO A 225 5.96 -27.99 -15.57
N SER A 226 6.22 -27.10 -14.64
CA SER A 226 6.47 -27.39 -13.24
C SER A 226 5.41 -26.73 -12.37
N LYS A 227 5.18 -27.31 -11.19
CA LYS A 227 4.32 -26.72 -10.14
C LYS A 227 5.02 -25.61 -9.36
N ASN A 228 6.30 -25.37 -9.64
CA ASN A 228 7.12 -24.49 -8.83
C ASN A 228 6.87 -23.03 -9.20
N VAL A 229 6.46 -22.22 -8.21
CA VAL A 229 6.12 -20.82 -8.39
C VAL A 229 7.32 -19.93 -8.74
N THR A 230 8.54 -20.42 -8.59
CA THR A 230 9.77 -19.67 -8.87
C THR A 230 10.28 -19.87 -10.29
N ASP A 231 9.63 -20.73 -11.09
CA ASP A 231 10.04 -21.01 -12.43
C ASP A 231 9.90 -19.79 -13.34
N CYS A 232 10.94 -19.49 -14.08
CA CYS A 232 11.00 -18.29 -14.91
C CYS A 232 11.84 -18.48 -16.16
N ILE A 233 11.56 -17.65 -17.16
CA ILE A 233 12.42 -17.43 -18.32
C ILE A 233 13.06 -16.05 -18.23
N ARG A 234 14.33 -15.95 -18.58
CA ARG A 234 15.02 -14.69 -18.85
C ARG A 234 15.40 -14.63 -20.32
N LEU A 235 14.94 -13.60 -21.00
CA LEU A 235 15.27 -13.30 -22.39
C LEU A 235 16.33 -12.22 -22.42
N ASN A 236 17.39 -12.44 -23.20
CA ASN A 236 18.41 -11.46 -23.50
C ASN A 236 18.55 -11.36 -25.02
N ILE A 237 18.08 -10.26 -25.59
CA ILE A 237 18.04 -10.02 -27.02
C ILE A 237 18.79 -8.73 -27.31
N ASN A 238 19.69 -8.77 -28.27
CA ASN A 238 20.41 -7.58 -28.74
C ASN A 238 20.22 -7.49 -30.27
N ALA A 239 19.47 -6.48 -30.72
CA ALA A 239 19.19 -6.27 -32.13
C ALA A 239 19.41 -4.80 -32.48
N ASN A 240 20.31 -4.54 -33.47
CA ASN A 240 20.59 -3.21 -33.99
C ASN A 240 20.94 -2.16 -32.89
N GLY A 241 21.74 -2.59 -31.89
CA GLY A 241 22.13 -1.74 -30.75
C GLY A 241 21.10 -1.59 -29.67
N ARG A 242 19.90 -2.19 -29.83
CA ARG A 242 18.82 -2.24 -28.83
C ARG A 242 18.92 -3.50 -28.03
N LYS A 243 18.87 -3.39 -26.72
CA LYS A 243 19.00 -4.53 -25.80
C LYS A 243 17.72 -4.74 -25.01
N LEU A 244 17.21 -5.99 -25.00
CA LEU A 244 16.15 -6.44 -24.11
C LEU A 244 16.74 -7.43 -23.10
N ASP A 245 16.62 -7.13 -21.83
CA ASP A 245 16.84 -8.09 -20.74
C ASP A 245 15.56 -8.19 -19.93
N ARG A 246 14.81 -9.28 -20.11
CA ARG A 246 13.50 -9.46 -19.51
C ARG A 246 13.38 -10.79 -18.80
N LYS A 247 13.08 -10.75 -17.51
CA LYS A 247 12.77 -11.95 -16.72
C LYS A 247 11.25 -12.06 -16.58
N MET A 248 10.68 -13.20 -16.91
CA MET A 248 9.26 -13.48 -16.84
C MET A 248 9.01 -14.81 -16.15
N GLN A 249 7.94 -14.86 -15.39
CA GLN A 249 7.52 -16.09 -14.72
C GLN A 249 6.90 -17.04 -15.75
N LEU A 250 7.27 -18.32 -15.67
CA LEU A 250 6.61 -19.37 -16.46
C LEU A 250 5.24 -19.68 -15.83
N PRO A 251 4.20 -19.78 -16.64
CA PRO A 251 2.88 -20.16 -16.17
C PRO A 251 2.86 -21.62 -15.68
N SER A 252 1.99 -21.91 -14.73
CA SER A 252 1.66 -23.29 -14.36
C SER A 252 0.61 -23.83 -15.32
N PHE A 253 0.83 -25.04 -15.87
CA PHE A 253 0.06 -25.55 -17.00
C PHE A 253 -0.52 -26.93 -16.75
N GLU A 254 -1.09 -27.13 -15.62
CA GLU A 254 -1.93 -28.32 -15.46
C GLU A 254 -3.36 -27.96 -15.87
N ASP A 255 -3.92 -28.68 -16.85
CA ASP A 255 -5.36 -28.72 -17.05
C ASP A 255 -5.93 -29.57 -15.93
N ASP A 256 -5.88 -29.06 -14.71
CA ASP A 256 -6.38 -29.74 -13.53
C ASP A 256 -7.22 -28.77 -12.71
N PHE A 257 -8.05 -29.32 -11.89
CA PHE A 257 -8.88 -28.54 -10.99
C PHE A 257 -8.96 -29.21 -9.61
N SER A 258 -9.27 -28.42 -8.62
CA SER A 258 -9.62 -28.89 -7.29
C SER A 258 -11.06 -28.51 -6.97
N ALA A 259 -11.75 -29.34 -6.21
CA ALA A 259 -13.08 -29.05 -5.71
C ALA A 259 -13.13 -29.24 -4.20
N LYS A 260 -13.81 -28.33 -3.53
CA LYS A 260 -14.07 -28.41 -2.09
C LYS A 260 -15.56 -28.47 -1.86
N PHE A 261 -15.97 -29.32 -0.92
CA PHE A 261 -17.35 -29.49 -0.52
C PHE A 261 -17.58 -28.90 0.87
N MET A 262 -18.57 -28.06 1.00
CA MET A 262 -18.88 -27.27 2.20
C MET A 262 -20.33 -27.54 2.61
N PRO A 263 -20.56 -28.44 3.59
CA PRO A 263 -21.89 -28.60 4.18
C PRO A 263 -22.34 -27.29 4.84
N GLU A 264 -23.58 -26.89 4.64
CA GLU A 264 -24.16 -25.72 5.29
C GLU A 264 -24.09 -25.86 6.81
N GLY A 265 -23.47 -24.89 7.48
CA GLY A 265 -23.15 -24.94 8.92
C GLY A 265 -21.78 -25.53 9.21
N GLY A 266 -21.08 -26.13 8.23
CA GLY A 266 -19.70 -26.59 8.32
C GLY A 266 -19.49 -28.08 8.60
N ASN A 267 -20.50 -28.81 9.09
CA ASN A 267 -20.40 -30.23 9.37
C ASN A 267 -21.42 -31.02 8.54
N LEU A 268 -20.99 -32.20 8.03
CA LEU A 268 -21.88 -33.17 7.40
C LEU A 268 -22.44 -34.08 8.50
N VAL A 269 -23.73 -33.95 8.80
CA VAL A 269 -24.37 -34.67 9.92
C VAL A 269 -25.34 -35.72 9.40
N ALA A 270 -25.22 -36.92 9.91
CA ALA A 270 -26.02 -38.07 9.49
C ALA A 270 -27.51 -37.88 9.80
N GLY A 271 -28.39 -38.36 8.93
CA GLY A 271 -29.84 -38.39 9.12
C GLY A 271 -30.55 -37.04 9.00
N ILE A 272 -29.83 -35.98 8.72
CA ILE A 272 -30.40 -34.63 8.51
C ILE A 272 -30.27 -34.26 7.02
N ASN A 273 -31.40 -33.84 6.42
CA ASN A 273 -31.37 -33.24 5.09
C ASN A 273 -30.68 -31.86 5.17
N GLN A 274 -29.56 -31.75 4.49
CA GLN A 274 -28.76 -30.50 4.51
C GLN A 274 -28.25 -30.14 3.13
N VAL A 275 -27.97 -28.87 2.93
CA VAL A 275 -27.35 -28.36 1.70
C VAL A 275 -25.83 -28.59 1.78
N ILE A 276 -25.27 -29.17 0.74
CA ILE A 276 -23.83 -29.16 0.52
C ILE A 276 -23.54 -28.27 -0.68
N ALA A 277 -22.77 -27.23 -0.48
CA ALA A 277 -22.22 -26.42 -1.55
C ALA A 277 -20.84 -26.91 -1.95
N PHE A 278 -20.45 -26.66 -3.18
CA PHE A 278 -19.09 -26.91 -3.66
C PHE A 278 -18.58 -25.78 -4.53
N LYS A 279 -17.25 -25.68 -4.61
CA LYS A 279 -16.55 -24.78 -5.52
C LYS A 279 -15.42 -25.54 -6.19
N ALA A 280 -15.41 -25.54 -7.53
CA ALA A 280 -14.35 -26.06 -8.36
C ALA A 280 -13.48 -24.91 -8.89
N VAL A 281 -12.16 -25.08 -8.73
CA VAL A 281 -11.17 -24.04 -9.07
C VAL A 281 -10.03 -24.71 -9.82
N GLY A 282 -9.68 -24.15 -10.97
CA GLY A 282 -8.53 -24.55 -11.75
C GLY A 282 -7.20 -24.25 -11.08
N VAL A 283 -6.12 -24.76 -11.63
CA VAL A 283 -4.75 -24.49 -11.16
C VAL A 283 -4.36 -23.02 -11.30
N ASP A 284 -5.07 -22.29 -12.17
CA ASP A 284 -4.92 -20.86 -12.37
C ASP A 284 -5.66 -20.02 -11.33
N GLY A 285 -6.36 -20.65 -10.39
CA GLY A 285 -7.12 -19.99 -9.33
C GLY A 285 -8.50 -19.48 -9.75
N TYR A 286 -8.89 -19.65 -11.01
CA TYR A 286 -10.20 -19.26 -11.52
C TYR A 286 -11.19 -20.42 -11.49
N ALA A 287 -12.46 -20.10 -11.55
CA ALA A 287 -13.54 -21.06 -11.53
C ALA A 287 -13.52 -21.99 -12.75
N VAL A 288 -13.84 -23.25 -12.51
CA VAL A 288 -14.03 -24.26 -13.54
C VAL A 288 -15.42 -24.86 -13.38
N ASP A 289 -16.23 -24.77 -14.43
CA ASP A 289 -17.54 -25.43 -14.44
C ASP A 289 -17.37 -26.94 -14.56
N VAL A 290 -18.04 -27.66 -13.68
CA VAL A 290 -17.96 -29.10 -13.57
C VAL A 290 -19.34 -29.74 -13.46
N GLU A 291 -19.46 -30.97 -13.92
CA GLU A 291 -20.62 -31.82 -13.70
C GLU A 291 -20.17 -33.19 -13.22
N GLY A 292 -21.04 -33.91 -12.53
CA GLY A 292 -20.71 -35.24 -12.06
C GLY A 292 -21.71 -35.86 -11.11
N VAL A 293 -21.25 -36.84 -10.34
CA VAL A 293 -22.08 -37.59 -9.41
C VAL A 293 -21.43 -37.72 -8.04
N VAL A 294 -22.26 -37.81 -7.04
CA VAL A 294 -21.87 -38.23 -5.69
C VAL A 294 -22.28 -39.68 -5.50
N GLN A 295 -21.36 -40.50 -5.05
CA GLN A 295 -21.56 -41.93 -4.85
C GLN A 295 -20.99 -42.39 -3.51
N THR A 296 -21.47 -43.50 -3.02
CA THR A 296 -20.89 -44.20 -1.85
C THR A 296 -19.53 -44.80 -2.24
N LYS A 297 -18.75 -45.19 -1.25
CA LYS A 297 -17.48 -45.90 -1.47
C LYS A 297 -17.71 -47.27 -2.24
N SER A 298 -18.89 -47.88 -2.13
CA SER A 298 -19.26 -49.06 -2.88
C SER A 298 -19.64 -48.80 -4.34
N GLY A 299 -19.78 -47.54 -4.76
CA GLY A 299 -20.11 -47.15 -6.13
C GLY A 299 -21.58 -46.83 -6.38
N GLU A 300 -22.45 -46.91 -5.38
CA GLU A 300 -23.86 -46.55 -5.50
C GLU A 300 -23.99 -45.03 -5.72
N VAL A 301 -24.62 -44.60 -6.82
CA VAL A 301 -24.85 -43.20 -7.14
C VAL A 301 -26.01 -42.64 -6.31
N ILE A 302 -25.74 -41.63 -5.51
CA ILE A 302 -26.72 -40.96 -4.64
C ILE A 302 -27.40 -39.79 -5.36
N CYS A 303 -26.61 -38.89 -5.99
CA CYS A 303 -27.16 -37.76 -6.72
C CYS A 303 -26.22 -37.25 -7.83
N LYS A 304 -26.80 -36.53 -8.79
CA LYS A 304 -26.04 -35.74 -9.78
C LYS A 304 -25.81 -34.34 -9.29
N ILE A 305 -24.68 -33.77 -9.62
CA ILE A 305 -24.28 -32.40 -9.25
C ILE A 305 -23.67 -31.69 -10.44
N ASN A 306 -23.89 -30.38 -10.52
CA ASN A 306 -23.36 -29.50 -11.57
C ASN A 306 -23.10 -28.14 -11.04
N SER A 307 -22.15 -27.43 -11.65
CA SER A 307 -21.92 -26.01 -11.38
C SER A 307 -23.11 -25.17 -11.85
N GLU A 308 -23.53 -24.25 -11.02
CA GLU A 308 -24.61 -23.29 -11.29
C GLU A 308 -24.05 -21.93 -11.69
N HIS A 309 -22.95 -21.50 -11.05
CA HIS A 309 -22.32 -20.20 -11.30
C HIS A 309 -20.83 -20.21 -10.92
N LYS A 310 -19.94 -19.86 -11.89
CA LYS A 310 -18.49 -19.71 -11.63
C LYS A 310 -17.91 -20.86 -10.80
N GLY A 311 -18.08 -22.09 -11.29
CA GLY A 311 -17.57 -23.29 -10.63
C GLY A 311 -18.24 -23.64 -9.29
N MET A 312 -19.21 -22.85 -8.86
CA MET A 312 -19.99 -23.10 -7.62
C MET A 312 -21.31 -23.80 -7.95
N GLY A 313 -21.72 -24.68 -7.05
CA GLY A 313 -23.02 -25.34 -7.08
C GLY A 313 -23.44 -25.82 -5.70
N LYS A 314 -24.66 -26.26 -5.54
CA LYS A 314 -25.21 -26.84 -4.32
C LYS A 314 -26.17 -27.96 -4.60
N PHE A 315 -26.29 -28.85 -3.65
CA PHE A 315 -27.24 -29.97 -3.71
C PHE A 315 -27.74 -30.36 -2.33
N LEU A 316 -28.95 -30.92 -2.27
CA LEU A 316 -29.53 -31.42 -1.02
C LEU A 316 -28.99 -32.83 -0.79
N PHE A 317 -28.58 -33.12 0.45
CA PHE A 317 -27.95 -34.38 0.78
C PHE A 317 -28.35 -34.91 2.16
N ASN A 318 -28.57 -36.21 2.26
CA ASN A 318 -28.81 -36.93 3.53
C ASN A 318 -27.75 -38.00 3.71
N ALA A 319 -26.81 -37.78 4.60
CA ALA A 319 -25.71 -38.71 4.86
C ALA A 319 -26.13 -39.82 5.84
N GLN A 320 -25.56 -41.01 5.67
CA GLN A 320 -25.76 -42.14 6.58
C GLN A 320 -24.54 -42.32 7.49
N VAL A 321 -24.78 -42.76 8.72
CA VAL A 321 -23.70 -42.97 9.70
C VAL A 321 -22.73 -44.06 9.19
N GLY A 322 -21.43 -43.76 9.22
CA GLY A 322 -20.37 -44.70 8.84
C GLY A 322 -20.08 -44.79 7.34
N GLU A 323 -20.85 -44.10 6.52
CA GLU A 323 -20.62 -44.05 5.07
C GLU A 323 -19.57 -43.00 4.70
N THR A 324 -18.82 -43.27 3.64
CA THR A 324 -17.90 -42.35 2.98
C THR A 324 -18.40 -42.08 1.57
N TYR A 325 -18.50 -40.79 1.24
CA TYR A 325 -19.00 -40.35 -0.07
C TYR A 325 -17.89 -39.79 -0.93
N ILE A 326 -17.95 -40.07 -2.23
CA ILE A 326 -16.99 -39.62 -3.23
C ILE A 326 -17.74 -38.87 -4.34
N ALA A 327 -17.33 -37.66 -4.63
CA ALA A 327 -17.80 -36.93 -5.78
C ALA A 327 -16.83 -37.13 -6.93
N THR A 328 -17.32 -37.61 -8.05
CA THR A 328 -16.57 -37.70 -9.30
C THR A 328 -17.06 -36.62 -10.24
N LEU A 329 -16.19 -35.65 -10.55
CA LEU A 329 -16.49 -34.46 -11.31
C LEU A 329 -15.72 -34.45 -12.62
N SER A 330 -16.33 -33.93 -13.68
CA SER A 330 -15.72 -33.77 -14.99
C SER A 330 -15.91 -32.37 -15.50
N THR A 331 -14.87 -31.79 -16.13
CA THR A 331 -14.96 -30.54 -16.89
C THR A 331 -15.52 -30.80 -18.29
N LYS A 332 -15.96 -29.76 -18.98
CA LYS A 332 -16.37 -29.83 -20.39
C LYS A 332 -15.27 -30.36 -21.31
N ASP A 333 -14.02 -30.11 -20.95
CA ASP A 333 -12.84 -30.57 -21.71
C ASP A 333 -12.44 -32.03 -21.37
N GLY A 334 -13.24 -32.72 -20.54
CA GLY A 334 -13.08 -34.16 -20.26
C GLY A 334 -12.11 -34.48 -19.10
N VAL A 335 -11.58 -33.48 -18.40
CA VAL A 335 -10.74 -33.73 -17.21
C VAL A 335 -11.63 -34.23 -16.08
N THR A 336 -11.39 -35.42 -15.57
CA THR A 336 -12.18 -36.04 -14.50
C THR A 336 -11.35 -36.21 -13.24
N ARG A 337 -11.92 -35.84 -12.08
CA ARG A 337 -11.31 -35.99 -10.76
C ARG A 337 -12.32 -36.46 -9.73
N SER A 338 -11.83 -37.22 -8.75
CA SER A 338 -12.64 -37.72 -7.63
C SER A 338 -12.21 -37.02 -6.33
N PHE A 339 -13.18 -36.64 -5.55
CA PHE A 339 -13.00 -35.91 -4.29
C PHE A 339 -13.82 -36.57 -3.19
N THR A 340 -13.23 -36.77 -2.03
CA THR A 340 -13.94 -37.27 -0.87
C THR A 340 -14.71 -36.12 -0.20
N LEU A 341 -16.01 -36.36 0.07
CA LEU A 341 -16.82 -35.42 0.85
C LEU A 341 -16.33 -35.38 2.30
N PRO A 342 -16.68 -34.33 3.05
CA PRO A 342 -16.38 -34.25 4.48
C PRO A 342 -16.87 -35.46 5.26
N GLU A 343 -16.15 -35.77 6.34
CA GLU A 343 -16.50 -36.88 7.23
C GLU A 343 -17.90 -36.72 7.82
N VAL A 344 -18.67 -37.81 7.79
CA VAL A 344 -20.04 -37.84 8.33
C VAL A 344 -20.01 -37.91 9.86
N LYS A 345 -20.57 -36.89 10.53
CA LYS A 345 -20.70 -36.85 11.97
C LYS A 345 -21.96 -37.63 12.38
N PRO A 346 -21.86 -38.60 13.30
CA PRO A 346 -23.02 -39.36 13.76
C PRO A 346 -23.97 -38.53 14.64
N SER A 347 -23.47 -37.46 15.25
CA SER A 347 -24.26 -36.55 16.09
C SER A 347 -23.79 -35.13 15.87
N GLY A 348 -24.74 -34.17 15.82
CA GLY A 348 -24.39 -32.77 15.57
C GLY A 348 -25.62 -31.91 15.34
N CYS A 349 -25.34 -30.68 14.91
CA CYS A 349 -26.32 -29.68 14.50
C CYS A 349 -26.04 -29.15 13.11
N VAL A 350 -27.09 -28.78 12.40
CA VAL A 350 -27.08 -28.17 11.06
C VAL A 350 -27.84 -26.84 11.10
N ILE A 351 -27.29 -25.85 10.42
CA ILE A 351 -27.97 -24.57 10.14
C ILE A 351 -28.54 -24.65 8.74
N SER A 352 -29.79 -24.21 8.58
CA SER A 352 -30.37 -23.87 7.30
C SER A 352 -30.81 -22.43 7.31
N LEU A 353 -30.36 -21.65 6.34
CA LEU A 353 -30.73 -20.25 6.22
C LEU A 353 -31.29 -19.98 4.83
N SER A 354 -32.54 -19.52 4.78
CA SER A 354 -33.23 -19.21 3.53
C SER A 354 -33.75 -17.78 3.52
N PRO A 355 -33.78 -17.10 2.37
CA PRO A 355 -34.44 -15.82 2.24
C PRO A 355 -35.94 -15.99 2.46
N GLU A 356 -36.55 -15.00 3.09
CA GLU A 356 -38.00 -14.91 3.27
C GLU A 356 -38.49 -13.57 2.69
N ASN A 357 -39.79 -13.48 2.38
CA ASN A 357 -40.36 -12.20 1.96
C ASN A 357 -40.20 -11.15 3.07
N ASP A 358 -40.42 -9.88 2.76
CA ASP A 358 -40.32 -8.76 3.71
C ASP A 358 -38.97 -8.48 4.32
N ASN A 359 -37.87 -8.66 3.53
CA ASN A 359 -36.49 -8.36 3.94
C ASN A 359 -36.09 -9.11 5.24
N ARG A 360 -36.42 -10.39 5.30
CA ARG A 360 -36.08 -11.28 6.42
C ARG A 360 -35.32 -12.50 5.93
N ALA A 361 -34.57 -13.13 6.82
CA ALA A 361 -33.99 -14.46 6.62
C ALA A 361 -34.56 -15.41 7.66
N LEU A 362 -34.93 -16.61 7.20
CA LEU A 362 -35.43 -17.69 8.06
C LEU A 362 -34.26 -18.59 8.45
N LEU A 363 -33.92 -18.58 9.72
CA LEU A 363 -32.93 -19.48 10.32
C LEU A 363 -33.65 -20.69 10.92
N GLN A 364 -33.28 -21.86 10.47
CA GLN A 364 -33.69 -23.14 11.05
C GLN A 364 -32.47 -23.87 11.60
N VAL A 365 -32.63 -24.47 12.76
CA VAL A 365 -31.59 -25.29 13.40
C VAL A 365 -32.10 -26.71 13.53
N PHE A 366 -31.40 -27.66 12.96
CA PHE A 366 -31.69 -29.08 13.08
C PHE A 366 -30.60 -29.74 13.94
N THR A 367 -31.03 -30.71 14.76
CA THR A 367 -30.12 -31.48 15.61
C THR A 367 -30.49 -32.95 15.51
N THR A 368 -29.50 -33.83 15.67
CA THR A 368 -29.76 -35.24 15.91
C THR A 368 -30.38 -35.42 17.29
N ASP A 369 -31.11 -36.52 17.53
CA ASP A 369 -31.76 -36.81 18.82
C ASP A 369 -30.76 -36.83 19.98
N THR A 370 -29.52 -37.22 19.72
CA THR A 370 -28.45 -37.31 20.71
C THR A 370 -27.76 -35.98 21.00
N TYR A 371 -28.06 -34.92 20.20
CA TYR A 371 -27.39 -33.63 20.36
C TYR A 371 -28.25 -32.65 21.17
N PRO A 372 -27.71 -32.07 22.26
CA PRO A 372 -28.50 -31.29 23.23
C PRO A 372 -28.85 -29.90 22.69
N ARG A 373 -29.91 -29.77 21.92
CA ARG A 373 -30.39 -28.49 21.31
C ARG A 373 -30.52 -27.35 22.30
N LYS A 374 -30.95 -27.61 23.55
CA LYS A 374 -31.10 -26.57 24.60
C LYS A 374 -29.80 -25.90 25.02
N GLN A 375 -28.65 -26.52 24.68
CA GLN A 375 -27.34 -25.94 24.95
C GLN A 375 -26.87 -24.98 23.84
N LEU A 376 -27.58 -24.93 22.72
CA LEU A 376 -27.21 -24.09 21.58
C LEU A 376 -27.75 -22.66 21.75
N VAL A 377 -26.93 -21.69 21.37
CA VAL A 377 -27.26 -20.28 21.24
C VAL A 377 -26.89 -19.81 19.84
N ALA A 378 -27.77 -19.09 19.18
CA ALA A 378 -27.46 -18.43 17.92
C ALA A 378 -26.94 -17.01 18.18
N VAL A 379 -25.75 -16.73 17.70
CA VAL A 379 -25.13 -15.40 17.69
C VAL A 379 -25.13 -14.89 16.25
N ILE A 380 -25.84 -13.79 16.02
CA ILE A 380 -25.94 -13.15 14.72
C ILE A 380 -25.13 -11.86 14.75
N GLN A 381 -24.23 -11.70 13.81
CA GLN A 381 -23.36 -10.54 13.70
C GLN A 381 -23.28 -10.02 12.26
N SER A 382 -23.05 -8.74 12.12
CA SER A 382 -22.74 -8.07 10.86
C SER A 382 -21.55 -7.14 11.04
N ARG A 383 -20.56 -7.19 10.14
CA ARG A 383 -19.31 -6.41 10.22
C ARG A 383 -18.61 -6.49 11.59
N GLY A 384 -18.69 -7.64 12.27
CA GLY A 384 -18.08 -7.82 13.59
C GLY A 384 -18.83 -7.21 14.77
N ILE A 385 -20.05 -6.76 14.58
CA ILE A 385 -20.93 -6.27 15.63
C ILE A 385 -21.98 -7.32 15.92
N VAL A 386 -22.08 -7.74 17.17
CA VAL A 386 -23.11 -8.68 17.63
C VAL A 386 -24.45 -7.94 17.63
N ASN A 387 -25.37 -8.38 16.77
CA ASN A 387 -26.71 -7.82 16.63
C ASN A 387 -27.73 -8.54 17.51
N TYR A 388 -27.65 -9.88 17.53
CA TYR A 388 -28.58 -10.73 18.29
C TYR A 388 -27.84 -11.91 18.94
N VAL A 389 -28.29 -12.25 20.14
CA VAL A 389 -27.96 -13.48 20.85
C VAL A 389 -29.28 -14.14 21.19
N VAL A 390 -29.57 -15.32 20.63
CA VAL A 390 -30.87 -16.00 20.77
C VAL A 390 -30.66 -17.36 21.42
N GLU A 391 -31.17 -17.53 22.62
CA GLU A 391 -31.00 -18.75 23.41
C GLU A 391 -32.13 -19.80 23.20
N ASP A 392 -33.30 -19.34 22.78
CA ASP A 392 -34.41 -20.26 22.44
C ASP A 392 -34.43 -20.51 20.93
N LEU A 393 -34.01 -21.71 20.57
CA LEU A 393 -33.97 -22.18 19.17
C LEU A 393 -35.04 -23.27 18.92
N SER A 394 -36.07 -23.41 19.77
CA SER A 394 -37.14 -24.40 19.63
C SER A 394 -37.97 -24.19 18.35
N HIS A 395 -38.05 -22.94 17.90
CA HIS A 395 -38.79 -22.54 16.70
C HIS A 395 -37.84 -21.89 15.67
N PRO A 396 -38.21 -21.89 14.37
CA PRO A 396 -37.48 -21.12 13.35
C PRO A 396 -37.41 -19.62 13.71
N LEU A 397 -36.22 -19.03 13.55
CA LEU A 397 -35.96 -17.64 13.87
C LEU A 397 -36.01 -16.79 12.60
N ARG A 398 -36.87 -15.78 12.59
CA ARG A 398 -36.91 -14.76 11.52
C ARG A 398 -35.98 -13.60 11.87
N ILE A 399 -34.93 -13.47 11.09
CA ILE A 399 -33.90 -12.44 11.26
C ILE A 399 -34.29 -11.22 10.41
N PRO A 400 -34.59 -10.05 11.01
CA PRO A 400 -34.89 -8.84 10.23
C PRO A 400 -33.58 -8.26 9.69
N LEU A 401 -33.43 -8.23 8.35
CA LEU A 401 -32.20 -7.81 7.68
C LEU A 401 -31.99 -6.30 7.72
N ASP A 402 -33.06 -5.51 7.85
CA ASP A 402 -33.02 -4.05 8.00
C ASP A 402 -32.33 -3.59 9.30
N LYS A 403 -32.16 -4.46 10.26
CA LYS A 403 -31.45 -4.20 11.53
C LYS A 403 -29.98 -4.60 11.49
N LEU A 404 -29.54 -5.22 10.41
CA LEU A 404 -28.17 -5.63 10.21
C LEU A 404 -27.46 -4.60 9.32
N ARG A 405 -26.13 -4.54 9.45
CA ARG A 405 -25.31 -3.72 8.57
C ARG A 405 -25.16 -4.41 7.21
N SER A 406 -25.15 -3.62 6.13
CA SER A 406 -24.91 -4.12 4.76
C SER A 406 -23.58 -4.85 4.63
N GLY A 407 -23.54 -5.86 3.74
CA GLY A 407 -22.37 -6.69 3.51
C GLY A 407 -22.50 -8.08 4.11
N VAL A 408 -21.39 -8.76 4.34
CA VAL A 408 -21.36 -10.12 4.87
C VAL A 408 -21.75 -10.13 6.35
N ALA A 409 -22.73 -10.91 6.67
CA ALA A 409 -23.19 -11.22 8.02
C ALA A 409 -22.99 -12.71 8.32
N GLN A 410 -22.99 -13.07 9.59
CA GLN A 410 -22.74 -14.43 10.05
C GLN A 410 -23.72 -14.83 11.14
N VAL A 411 -24.23 -16.05 11.04
CA VAL A 411 -24.85 -16.79 12.14
C VAL A 411 -23.85 -17.81 12.67
N SER A 412 -23.64 -17.82 13.96
CA SER A 412 -22.81 -18.83 14.65
C SER A 412 -23.66 -19.52 15.72
N LEU A 413 -23.73 -20.84 15.68
CA LEU A 413 -24.25 -21.64 16.80
C LEU A 413 -23.12 -21.90 17.77
N VAL A 414 -23.32 -21.48 19.00
CA VAL A 414 -22.37 -21.65 20.10
C VAL A 414 -22.96 -22.60 21.13
N ASP A 415 -22.19 -23.61 21.53
CA ASP A 415 -22.52 -24.48 22.63
C ASP A 415 -22.19 -23.78 23.95
N LYS A 416 -23.20 -23.65 24.84
CA LYS A 416 -23.08 -22.94 26.12
C LYS A 416 -22.09 -23.58 27.08
N VAL A 417 -21.93 -24.92 27.02
CA VAL A 417 -21.10 -25.67 27.93
C VAL A 417 -19.63 -25.57 27.53
N SER A 418 -19.32 -25.89 26.29
CA SER A 418 -17.95 -25.82 25.76
C SER A 418 -17.52 -24.40 25.40
N ARG A 419 -18.47 -23.45 25.29
CA ARG A 419 -18.25 -22.06 24.81
C ARG A 419 -17.58 -21.99 23.44
N SER A 420 -17.79 -22.99 22.62
CA SER A 420 -17.22 -23.11 21.29
C SER A 420 -18.27 -23.02 20.19
N VAL A 421 -17.88 -22.55 19.03
CA VAL A 421 -18.72 -22.51 17.86
C VAL A 421 -18.81 -23.92 17.27
N VAL A 422 -20.01 -24.41 17.07
CA VAL A 422 -20.28 -25.76 16.55
C VAL A 422 -20.79 -25.73 15.10
N ALA A 423 -21.40 -24.64 14.67
CA ALA A 423 -21.79 -24.44 13.28
C ALA A 423 -21.77 -22.94 12.92
N GLN A 424 -21.48 -22.62 11.66
CA GLN A 424 -21.46 -21.23 11.16
C GLN A 424 -22.03 -21.14 9.75
N ARG A 425 -22.71 -20.03 9.46
CA ARG A 425 -23.27 -19.73 8.14
C ARG A 425 -23.12 -18.26 7.85
N LEU A 426 -22.49 -17.94 6.71
CA LEU A 426 -22.42 -16.59 6.18
C LEU A 426 -23.67 -16.30 5.35
N PHE A 427 -24.10 -15.06 5.34
CA PHE A 427 -25.15 -14.58 4.45
C PHE A 427 -24.90 -13.12 4.11
N PHE A 428 -25.46 -12.68 3.01
CA PHE A 428 -25.26 -11.30 2.55
C PHE A 428 -26.50 -10.46 2.88
N VAL A 429 -26.27 -9.31 3.47
CA VAL A 429 -27.27 -8.30 3.76
C VAL A 429 -27.16 -7.21 2.70
N ARG A 430 -28.17 -7.17 1.80
CA ARG A 430 -28.32 -6.02 0.92
C ARG A 430 -28.82 -4.88 1.77
N GLY A 431 -28.05 -3.84 1.90
CA GLY A 431 -28.36 -2.75 2.81
C GLY A 431 -28.19 -1.39 2.16
N ALA A 432 -28.24 -0.42 3.03
CA ALA A 432 -28.16 0.97 2.73
C ALA A 432 -26.87 1.33 1.95
N VAL A 433 -27.03 1.76 0.72
CA VAL A 433 -26.00 2.43 -0.08
C VAL A 433 -26.52 3.80 -0.48
N ALA A 434 -25.67 4.80 -0.45
CA ALA A 434 -26.00 6.13 -0.94
C ALA A 434 -26.20 6.07 -2.47
N LYS A 435 -27.00 6.98 -2.98
CA LYS A 435 -27.28 7.12 -4.42
C LYS A 435 -26.87 8.49 -4.88
N THR A 436 -26.46 8.60 -6.13
CA THR A 436 -26.25 9.91 -6.75
C THR A 436 -27.05 10.03 -8.03
N THR A 437 -27.39 11.25 -8.37
CA THR A 437 -27.87 11.60 -9.70
C THR A 437 -26.85 12.54 -10.31
N ILE A 438 -26.37 12.19 -11.48
CA ILE A 438 -25.39 12.98 -12.23
C ILE A 438 -26.12 13.75 -13.31
N PHE A 439 -26.00 15.07 -13.26
CA PHE A 439 -26.61 15.97 -14.25
C PHE A 439 -25.52 16.61 -15.09
N THR A 440 -25.84 16.82 -16.37
CA THR A 440 -25.03 17.63 -17.26
C THR A 440 -25.94 18.40 -18.21
N SER A 441 -25.62 19.65 -18.43
CA SER A 441 -26.31 20.49 -19.44
C SER A 441 -25.91 20.08 -20.87
N THR A 442 -24.75 19.50 -21.04
CA THR A 442 -24.17 19.10 -22.32
C THR A 442 -24.37 17.62 -22.56
N ARG A 443 -25.36 17.24 -23.38
CA ARG A 443 -25.62 15.81 -23.69
C ARG A 443 -24.65 15.23 -24.73
N ARG A 444 -24.13 16.09 -25.62
CA ARG A 444 -23.09 15.72 -26.60
C ARG A 444 -22.07 16.84 -26.67
N PHE A 445 -20.82 16.52 -26.74
CA PHE A 445 -19.74 17.48 -26.72
C PHE A 445 -18.81 17.34 -27.93
N SER A 446 -18.12 18.42 -28.22
CA SER A 446 -17.06 18.53 -29.25
C SER A 446 -15.69 18.42 -28.57
N PRO A 447 -14.59 18.22 -29.33
CA PRO A 447 -13.24 18.38 -28.84
C PRO A 447 -13.01 19.75 -28.20
N ARG A 448 -12.24 19.78 -27.11
CA ARG A 448 -11.90 20.99 -26.34
C ARG A 448 -13.10 21.78 -25.84
N GLU A 449 -14.22 21.11 -25.63
CA GLU A 449 -15.44 21.71 -25.06
C GLU A 449 -15.45 21.55 -23.54
N ARG A 450 -15.89 22.58 -22.82
CA ARG A 450 -16.05 22.52 -21.37
C ARG A 450 -17.34 21.78 -21.03
N VAL A 451 -17.21 20.76 -20.20
CA VAL A 451 -18.34 19.97 -19.69
C VAL A 451 -18.47 20.24 -18.19
N GLU A 452 -19.70 20.53 -17.76
CA GLU A 452 -20.05 20.70 -16.35
C GLU A 452 -20.88 19.50 -15.89
N LEU A 453 -20.51 18.95 -14.73
CA LEU A 453 -21.20 17.86 -14.06
C LEU A 453 -21.65 18.33 -12.67
N ASP A 454 -22.93 18.18 -12.42
CA ASP A 454 -23.54 18.39 -11.13
C ASP A 454 -23.98 17.04 -10.54
N PHE A 455 -23.71 16.85 -9.26
CA PHE A 455 -24.00 15.64 -8.52
C PHE A 455 -24.98 15.97 -7.40
N SER A 456 -26.02 15.18 -7.29
CA SER A 456 -26.93 15.23 -6.14
C SER A 456 -26.86 13.90 -5.38
N VAL A 457 -26.29 13.92 -4.19
CA VAL A 457 -26.03 12.73 -3.38
C VAL A 457 -27.07 12.60 -2.27
N MET A 458 -27.73 11.45 -2.27
CA MET A 458 -28.76 11.08 -1.30
C MET A 458 -28.33 9.87 -0.50
N SER A 459 -28.60 9.86 0.79
CA SER A 459 -28.49 8.66 1.63
C SER A 459 -29.46 7.59 1.16
N SER A 460 -29.29 6.38 1.65
CA SER A 460 -30.23 5.27 1.41
C SER A 460 -31.67 5.57 1.88
N SER A 461 -31.84 6.48 2.82
CA SER A 461 -33.15 6.95 3.31
C SER A 461 -33.75 8.07 2.44
N GLY A 462 -33.09 8.46 1.33
CA GLY A 462 -33.54 9.53 0.43
C GLY A 462 -33.31 10.94 0.96
N LYS A 463 -32.45 11.13 1.96
CA LYS A 463 -32.09 12.46 2.47
C LYS A 463 -30.78 12.93 1.85
N PRO A 464 -30.65 14.23 1.54
CA PRO A 464 -29.37 14.80 1.14
C PRO A 464 -28.29 14.52 2.17
N VAL A 465 -27.07 14.20 1.74
CA VAL A 465 -26.00 13.81 2.64
C VAL A 465 -24.65 14.37 2.20
N LYS A 466 -23.87 14.82 3.19
CA LYS A 466 -22.47 15.16 3.00
C LYS A 466 -21.64 13.90 2.75
N GLY A 467 -20.67 14.01 1.86
CA GLY A 467 -19.75 12.93 1.60
C GLY A 467 -18.47 13.42 0.96
N ASP A 468 -17.55 12.52 0.79
CA ASP A 468 -16.27 12.76 0.14
C ASP A 468 -16.04 11.65 -0.89
N PHE A 469 -15.95 12.03 -2.14
CA PHE A 469 -16.01 11.15 -3.29
C PHE A 469 -14.79 11.36 -4.18
N VAL A 470 -14.47 10.34 -4.93
CA VAL A 470 -13.50 10.38 -6.02
C VAL A 470 -14.27 10.40 -7.32
N VAL A 471 -13.89 11.26 -8.26
CA VAL A 471 -14.45 11.25 -9.61
C VAL A 471 -13.34 11.05 -10.62
N SER A 472 -13.54 10.05 -11.49
CA SER A 472 -12.68 9.77 -12.64
C SER A 472 -13.50 9.94 -13.92
N VAL A 473 -12.94 10.66 -14.90
CA VAL A 473 -13.48 10.78 -16.26
C VAL A 473 -12.43 10.24 -17.21
N THR A 474 -12.78 9.19 -17.94
CA THR A 474 -11.85 8.50 -18.84
C THR A 474 -12.45 8.29 -20.24
N ASP A 475 -11.57 8.14 -21.23
CA ASP A 475 -11.96 7.79 -22.61
C ASP A 475 -12.53 6.36 -22.64
N ALA A 476 -13.86 6.24 -22.82
CA ALA A 476 -14.57 4.95 -22.77
C ALA A 476 -14.33 4.08 -23.99
N ASP A 477 -13.96 4.67 -25.12
CA ASP A 477 -13.73 3.92 -26.36
C ASP A 477 -12.34 3.27 -26.37
N LEU A 478 -11.36 3.88 -25.67
CA LEU A 478 -10.00 3.36 -25.52
C LEU A 478 -9.85 2.44 -24.30
N LEU A 479 -10.49 2.79 -23.19
CA LEU A 479 -10.32 2.12 -21.92
C LEU A 479 -11.49 1.18 -21.64
N LYS A 480 -11.34 -0.09 -22.01
CA LYS A 480 -12.35 -1.11 -21.74
C LYS A 480 -12.40 -1.42 -20.25
N GLU A 481 -13.60 -1.67 -19.76
CA GLU A 481 -13.81 -2.06 -18.37
C GLU A 481 -13.18 -3.42 -18.05
N ASP A 482 -12.48 -3.51 -16.92
CA ASP A 482 -12.10 -4.78 -16.32
C ASP A 482 -13.26 -5.29 -15.45
N LYS A 483 -13.95 -6.34 -15.90
CA LYS A 483 -15.07 -6.95 -15.18
C LYS A 483 -14.68 -7.54 -13.83
N ASN A 484 -13.39 -7.88 -13.65
CA ASN A 484 -12.86 -8.41 -12.40
C ASN A 484 -12.40 -7.32 -11.43
N ALA A 485 -12.37 -6.05 -11.86
CA ALA A 485 -12.01 -4.95 -11.00
C ALA A 485 -13.07 -4.70 -9.92
N ASP A 486 -12.59 -4.53 -8.70
CA ASP A 486 -13.43 -4.06 -7.60
C ASP A 486 -13.79 -2.58 -7.76
N ASN A 487 -15.00 -2.24 -7.32
CA ASN A 487 -15.38 -0.91 -6.92
C ASN A 487 -15.53 -0.85 -5.38
N ILE A 488 -15.83 0.32 -4.84
CA ILE A 488 -15.93 0.49 -3.39
C ILE A 488 -17.00 -0.42 -2.75
N LEU A 489 -18.10 -0.70 -3.43
CA LEU A 489 -19.17 -1.56 -2.92
C LEU A 489 -18.69 -3.01 -2.87
N THR A 490 -18.16 -3.52 -3.98
CA THR A 490 -17.73 -4.92 -4.08
C THR A 490 -16.59 -5.23 -3.12
N TYR A 491 -15.62 -4.31 -3.01
CA TYR A 491 -14.50 -4.50 -2.09
C TYR A 491 -14.93 -4.40 -0.64
N MET A 492 -15.60 -3.32 -0.25
CA MET A 492 -15.91 -3.06 1.14
C MET A 492 -16.94 -4.01 1.73
N LEU A 493 -17.94 -4.44 0.92
CA LEU A 493 -19.05 -5.27 1.39
C LEU A 493 -18.83 -6.76 1.17
N LEU A 494 -17.97 -7.16 0.22
CA LEU A 494 -17.83 -8.55 -0.20
C LEU A 494 -16.38 -9.03 -0.15
N ASN A 495 -15.49 -8.58 -1.05
CA ASN A 495 -14.17 -9.18 -1.27
C ASN A 495 -13.24 -9.03 -0.06
N SER A 496 -13.26 -7.92 0.66
CA SER A 496 -12.45 -7.72 1.86
C SER A 496 -12.92 -8.52 3.09
N GLU A 497 -14.12 -9.11 3.04
CA GLU A 497 -14.70 -9.90 4.14
C GLU A 497 -14.46 -11.40 3.98
N LEU A 498 -14.22 -11.88 2.75
CA LEU A 498 -14.20 -13.29 2.39
C LEU A 498 -12.81 -13.77 1.98
N LYS A 499 -12.50 -15.05 2.21
CA LYS A 499 -11.28 -15.73 1.76
C LYS A 499 -11.45 -16.20 0.33
N GLY A 500 -10.39 -16.05 -0.47
CA GLY A 500 -10.35 -16.49 -1.85
C GLY A 500 -10.77 -15.40 -2.84
N HIS A 501 -10.57 -15.71 -4.13
CA HIS A 501 -10.90 -14.80 -5.22
C HIS A 501 -12.38 -14.94 -5.63
N ILE A 502 -13.05 -13.81 -5.83
CA ILE A 502 -14.42 -13.73 -6.35
C ILE A 502 -14.36 -13.09 -7.73
N GLU A 503 -14.76 -13.84 -8.74
CA GLU A 503 -14.76 -13.39 -10.12
C GLU A 503 -15.95 -12.48 -10.41
N GLU A 504 -15.73 -11.45 -11.24
CA GLU A 504 -16.75 -10.51 -11.71
C GLU A 504 -17.61 -9.97 -10.54
N PRO A 505 -17.00 -9.37 -9.51
CA PRO A 505 -17.70 -9.04 -8.26
C PRO A 505 -18.82 -8.02 -8.47
N LYS A 506 -18.76 -7.18 -9.51
CA LYS A 506 -19.82 -6.23 -9.86
C LYS A 506 -21.13 -6.92 -10.20
N TYR A 507 -21.09 -8.11 -10.83
CA TYR A 507 -22.25 -8.89 -11.21
C TYR A 507 -23.26 -9.04 -10.07
N TYR A 508 -22.78 -9.27 -8.84
CA TYR A 508 -23.64 -9.47 -7.67
C TYR A 508 -24.34 -8.18 -7.20
N PHE A 509 -23.93 -7.00 -7.70
CA PHE A 509 -24.46 -5.69 -7.30
C PHE A 509 -25.27 -4.98 -8.41
N GLU A 510 -25.23 -5.46 -9.66
CA GLU A 510 -25.88 -4.83 -10.79
C GLU A 510 -27.40 -4.76 -10.66
N ALA A 511 -28.02 -5.79 -10.07
CA ALA A 511 -29.45 -5.83 -9.79
C ALA A 511 -29.75 -6.67 -8.54
N ASP A 512 -30.88 -6.36 -7.93
CA ASP A 512 -31.45 -7.14 -6.83
C ASP A 512 -32.55 -8.06 -7.38
N ASP A 513 -32.15 -9.15 -8.01
CA ASP A 513 -33.03 -10.17 -8.56
C ASP A 513 -32.76 -11.55 -7.94
N VAL A 514 -33.70 -12.47 -8.11
CA VAL A 514 -33.65 -13.81 -7.51
C VAL A 514 -32.38 -14.55 -7.91
N LYS A 515 -32.02 -14.53 -9.20
CA LYS A 515 -30.89 -15.27 -9.72
C LYS A 515 -29.55 -14.76 -9.16
N ARG A 516 -29.37 -13.45 -9.11
CA ARG A 516 -28.15 -12.84 -8.52
C ARG A 516 -28.06 -13.09 -7.04
N ASN A 517 -29.19 -13.08 -6.34
CA ASN A 517 -29.23 -13.42 -4.92
C ASN A 517 -28.89 -14.89 -4.65
N GLU A 518 -29.38 -15.82 -5.46
CA GLU A 518 -28.99 -17.23 -5.39
C GLU A 518 -27.48 -17.43 -5.64
N HIS A 519 -26.93 -16.76 -6.67
CA HIS A 519 -25.49 -16.81 -6.95
C HIS A 519 -24.66 -16.17 -5.82
N LEU A 520 -25.15 -15.08 -5.21
CA LEU A 520 -24.48 -14.46 -4.05
C LEU A 520 -24.55 -15.39 -2.82
N ASP A 521 -25.64 -16.14 -2.66
CA ASP A 521 -25.74 -17.14 -1.61
C ASP A 521 -24.76 -18.30 -1.81
N LEU A 522 -24.51 -18.72 -3.06
CA LEU A 522 -23.44 -19.66 -3.36
C LEU A 522 -22.07 -19.14 -2.94
N VAL A 523 -21.79 -17.84 -3.13
CA VAL A 523 -20.56 -17.22 -2.62
C VAL A 523 -20.51 -17.32 -1.09
N MET A 524 -21.61 -17.05 -0.40
CA MET A 524 -21.68 -17.15 1.07
C MET A 524 -21.50 -18.58 1.60
N LEU A 525 -21.93 -19.58 0.84
CA LEU A 525 -21.78 -21.00 1.15
C LEU A 525 -20.35 -21.50 0.91
N THR A 526 -19.65 -20.96 -0.08
CA THR A 526 -18.39 -21.53 -0.59
C THR A 526 -17.13 -20.74 -0.16
N HIS A 527 -17.28 -19.55 0.42
CA HIS A 527 -16.16 -18.73 0.90
C HIS A 527 -16.17 -18.62 2.42
N GLY A 528 -14.98 -18.62 3.02
CA GLY A 528 -14.82 -18.48 4.47
C GLY A 528 -14.72 -17.03 4.92
N TRP A 529 -15.11 -16.79 6.16
CA TRP A 529 -14.89 -15.52 6.84
C TRP A 529 -13.39 -15.24 7.06
N ARG A 530 -12.96 -14.01 6.85
CA ARG A 530 -11.52 -13.63 6.87
C ARG A 530 -11.09 -12.88 8.12
N ARG A 531 -11.95 -12.03 8.67
CA ARG A 531 -11.50 -10.98 9.60
C ARG A 531 -11.04 -11.48 10.97
N TYR A 532 -11.69 -12.46 11.57
CA TYR A 532 -11.34 -13.02 12.87
C TYR A 532 -11.99 -14.39 13.09
N SER A 533 -11.52 -15.08 14.11
CA SER A 533 -12.12 -16.34 14.59
C SER A 533 -13.04 -16.07 15.78
N MET A 534 -14.32 -16.40 15.64
CA MET A 534 -15.29 -16.31 16.73
C MET A 534 -14.85 -17.16 17.94
N ASN A 535 -14.34 -18.38 17.69
CA ASN A 535 -13.81 -19.23 18.75
C ASN A 535 -12.68 -18.56 19.54
N ALA A 536 -11.77 -17.86 18.85
CA ALA A 536 -10.68 -17.14 19.53
C ALA A 536 -11.21 -16.00 20.40
N ILE A 537 -12.22 -15.26 19.93
CA ILE A 537 -12.85 -14.19 20.71
C ILE A 537 -13.54 -14.74 21.95
N LEU A 538 -14.34 -15.80 21.82
CA LEU A 538 -15.04 -16.44 22.95
C LEU A 538 -14.07 -17.08 23.95
N ALA A 539 -12.92 -17.59 23.49
CA ALA A 539 -11.83 -18.06 24.34
C ALA A 539 -11.02 -16.93 25.02
N GLY A 540 -11.35 -15.66 24.75
CA GLY A 540 -10.65 -14.51 25.33
C GLY A 540 -9.25 -14.26 24.74
N THR A 541 -8.96 -14.80 23.56
CA THR A 541 -7.69 -14.58 22.87
C THR A 541 -7.57 -13.11 22.46
N LYS A 542 -6.50 -12.46 22.89
CA LYS A 542 -6.22 -11.05 22.56
C LYS A 542 -5.44 -10.94 21.27
N PRO A 543 -5.69 -9.92 20.45
CA PRO A 543 -4.84 -9.64 19.29
C PRO A 543 -3.40 -9.36 19.73
N ARG A 544 -2.43 -9.87 18.96
CA ARG A 544 -1.01 -9.56 19.20
C ARG A 544 -0.66 -8.27 18.46
N ILE A 545 -0.69 -7.16 19.17
CA ILE A 545 -0.33 -5.86 18.63
C ILE A 545 1.19 -5.68 18.74
N THR A 546 1.85 -5.53 17.60
CA THR A 546 3.31 -5.30 17.48
C THR A 546 3.63 -3.99 16.77
N GLN A 547 2.67 -3.45 16.01
CA GLN A 547 2.81 -2.22 15.26
C GLN A 547 1.83 -1.16 15.79
N PRO A 548 2.32 0.03 16.17
CA PRO A 548 1.43 1.11 16.63
C PRO A 548 0.66 1.73 15.47
N ILE A 549 -0.39 2.47 15.80
CA ILE A 549 -1.00 3.43 14.88
C ILE A 549 0.05 4.51 14.57
N GLU A 550 0.17 4.86 13.29
CA GLU A 550 1.17 5.81 12.82
C GLU A 550 0.52 7.18 12.60
N ASN A 551 0.59 8.00 13.63
CA ASN A 551 0.02 9.35 13.64
C ASN A 551 1.04 10.45 13.35
N GLU A 552 2.34 10.16 13.46
CA GLU A 552 3.45 11.08 13.21
C GLU A 552 4.71 10.33 12.78
N GLN A 553 5.65 11.03 12.18
CA GLN A 553 6.98 10.49 11.93
C GLN A 553 7.84 10.58 13.19
N SER A 554 8.70 9.61 13.38
CA SER A 554 9.58 9.56 14.54
C SER A 554 10.99 9.08 14.18
N ILE A 555 11.95 9.54 14.96
CA ILE A 555 13.34 9.07 14.93
C ILE A 555 13.67 8.51 16.31
N SER A 556 14.19 7.30 16.35
CA SER A 556 14.58 6.66 17.60
C SER A 556 16.01 6.19 17.60
N GLY A 557 16.55 5.99 18.79
CA GLY A 557 17.92 5.52 18.93
C GLY A 557 18.36 5.44 20.38
N ALA A 558 19.67 5.27 20.58
CA ALA A 558 20.27 5.17 21.89
C ALA A 558 21.59 5.93 21.96
N ILE A 559 21.89 6.49 23.13
CA ILE A 559 23.20 7.05 23.44
C ILE A 559 23.93 6.10 24.40
N LYS A 560 25.20 5.84 24.11
CA LYS A 560 26.11 5.12 25.01
C LYS A 560 27.26 6.02 25.41
N SER A 561 27.62 5.99 26.69
CA SER A 561 28.88 6.60 27.12
C SER A 561 30.04 5.66 26.77
N THR A 562 31.15 6.20 26.32
CA THR A 562 32.39 5.43 26.08
C THR A 562 33.16 5.13 27.36
N ILE A 563 32.94 5.93 28.43
CA ILE A 563 33.54 5.74 29.71
C ILE A 563 32.50 6.06 30.79
N GLY A 564 32.26 5.15 31.71
CA GLY A 564 31.33 5.33 32.82
C GLY A 564 29.88 5.11 32.49
N LYS A 565 28.96 5.51 33.39
CA LYS A 565 27.50 5.34 33.24
C LYS A 565 26.91 6.46 32.40
N THR A 566 26.07 6.12 31.45
CA THR A 566 25.27 7.10 30.71
C THR A 566 24.15 7.59 31.63
N ARG A 567 24.18 8.87 31.99
CA ARG A 567 23.13 9.52 32.80
C ARG A 567 22.96 10.95 32.33
N ASN A 568 21.71 11.43 32.28
CA ASN A 568 21.37 12.80 31.92
C ASN A 568 22.04 13.24 30.59
N THR A 569 21.82 12.45 29.55
CA THR A 569 22.27 12.74 28.19
C THR A 569 21.06 13.19 27.38
N SER A 570 21.30 14.00 26.37
CA SER A 570 20.28 14.54 25.47
C SER A 570 20.72 14.41 24.02
N VAL A 571 19.78 14.54 23.10
CA VAL A 571 20.02 14.58 21.66
C VAL A 571 19.56 15.92 21.13
N MET A 572 20.45 16.64 20.47
CA MET A 572 20.14 17.82 19.68
C MET A 572 19.82 17.36 18.25
N ILE A 573 18.78 17.92 17.64
CA ILE A 573 18.33 17.56 16.29
C ILE A 573 18.28 18.78 15.38
N PHE A 574 18.78 18.61 14.15
CA PHE A 574 18.74 19.60 13.08
C PHE A 574 18.13 18.97 11.83
N ARG A 575 17.35 19.74 11.07
CA ARG A 575 16.81 19.35 9.77
C ARG A 575 17.58 20.05 8.65
N ASN A 576 17.91 19.30 7.59
CA ASN A 576 18.64 19.79 6.42
C ASN A 576 19.91 20.59 6.79
N ARG A 577 20.61 20.17 7.86
CA ARG A 577 21.86 20.77 8.37
C ARG A 577 21.76 22.24 8.83
N LYS A 578 20.58 22.87 8.79
CA LYS A 578 20.40 24.30 9.03
C LYS A 578 19.35 24.60 10.09
N GLU A 579 18.28 23.88 10.10
CA GLU A 579 17.14 24.16 10.96
C GLU A 579 17.26 23.39 12.28
N TYR A 580 17.48 24.11 13.36
CA TYR A 580 17.48 23.53 14.70
C TYR A 580 16.05 23.24 15.16
N LEU A 581 15.76 21.98 15.48
CA LEU A 581 14.43 21.55 15.91
C LEU A 581 14.29 21.41 17.42
N GLY A 582 15.39 21.24 18.17
CA GLY A 582 15.33 21.15 19.62
C GLY A 582 16.34 20.20 20.25
N ILE A 583 16.23 20.10 21.58
CA ILE A 583 16.99 19.14 22.40
C ILE A 583 15.98 18.20 23.06
N HIS A 584 16.24 16.92 22.98
CA HIS A 584 15.40 15.87 23.54
C HIS A 584 16.19 15.07 24.58
N ASP A 585 15.64 14.97 25.77
CA ASP A 585 16.24 14.19 26.84
C ASP A 585 15.97 12.68 26.64
N LEU A 586 16.91 11.87 27.07
CA LEU A 586 16.78 10.43 27.02
C LEU A 586 15.91 9.91 28.16
N ASN A 587 15.18 8.82 27.85
CA ASN A 587 14.47 8.08 28.87
C ASN A 587 15.42 7.30 29.82
N SER A 588 14.89 6.64 30.84
CA SER A 588 15.65 5.89 31.82
C SER A 588 16.50 4.74 31.25
N THR A 589 16.22 4.32 30.01
CA THR A 589 16.95 3.27 29.27
C THR A 589 18.04 3.81 28.35
N ASN A 590 18.34 5.10 28.41
CA ASN A 590 19.27 5.82 27.55
C ASN A 590 18.86 5.79 26.07
N ARG A 591 17.58 5.69 25.79
CA ARG A 591 17.00 5.77 24.45
C ARG A 591 16.29 7.09 24.28
N PHE A 592 16.38 7.64 23.07
CA PHE A 592 15.55 8.75 22.64
C PHE A 592 14.47 8.27 21.68
N TYR A 593 13.38 8.98 21.68
CA TYR A 593 12.26 8.83 20.75
C TYR A 593 11.75 10.23 20.42
N ILE A 594 12.11 10.72 19.25
CA ILE A 594 11.78 12.05 18.78
C ILE A 594 10.59 11.94 17.85
N THR A 595 9.51 12.64 18.16
CA THR A 595 8.26 12.67 17.40
C THR A 595 8.06 14.05 16.76
N GLY A 596 7.03 14.15 15.90
CA GLY A 596 6.69 15.43 15.26
C GLY A 596 7.70 15.88 14.20
N VAL A 597 8.50 14.95 13.70
CA VAL A 597 9.49 15.23 12.62
C VAL A 597 8.90 14.99 11.24
N ASP A 598 7.59 15.28 11.05
CA ASP A 598 6.91 15.10 9.77
C ASP A 598 7.60 15.90 8.67
N SER A 599 8.14 15.21 7.71
CA SER A 599 8.88 15.82 6.60
C SER A 599 8.71 15.00 5.33
N PRO A 600 8.78 15.67 4.17
CA PRO A 600 8.77 14.97 2.90
C PRO A 600 9.98 14.05 2.76
N ASP A 601 9.91 13.16 1.80
CA ASP A 601 10.97 12.20 1.51
C ASP A 601 12.31 12.90 1.20
N THR A 602 13.41 12.18 1.42
CA THR A 602 14.78 12.72 1.27
C THR A 602 15.23 13.79 2.28
N THR A 603 14.44 14.08 3.31
CA THR A 603 14.85 15.02 4.36
C THR A 603 15.95 14.43 5.22
N THR A 604 17.05 15.17 5.36
CA THR A 604 18.21 14.75 6.16
C THR A 604 18.12 15.36 7.55
N TYR A 605 18.39 14.54 8.57
CA TYR A 605 18.48 14.98 9.95
C TYR A 605 19.90 14.74 10.49
N ILE A 606 20.42 15.71 11.21
CA ILE A 606 21.62 15.57 12.02
C ILE A 606 21.22 15.48 13.48
N LEU A 607 21.69 14.43 14.12
CA LEU A 607 21.47 14.14 15.54
C LEU A 607 22.80 14.23 16.27
N GLN A 608 22.90 15.10 17.25
CA GLN A 608 24.10 15.30 18.07
C GLN A 608 23.84 14.83 19.51
N ALA A 609 24.57 13.83 19.95
CA ALA A 609 24.52 13.39 21.34
C ALA A 609 25.28 14.35 22.26
N LEU A 610 24.68 14.72 23.37
CA LEU A 610 25.26 15.58 24.40
C LEU A 610 25.33 14.83 25.73
N ASN A 611 26.44 15.01 26.46
CA ASN A 611 26.57 14.53 27.83
C ASN A 611 25.91 15.52 28.81
N ARG A 612 25.91 15.18 30.13
CA ARG A 612 25.33 16.02 31.20
C ARG A 612 25.86 17.46 31.22
N LYS A 613 27.06 17.70 30.69
CA LYS A 613 27.69 19.05 30.67
C LYS A 613 27.38 19.79 29.39
N GLY A 614 26.51 19.25 28.50
CA GLY A 614 26.24 19.82 27.19
C GLY A 614 27.37 19.60 26.15
N SER A 615 28.39 18.81 26.47
CA SER A 615 29.48 18.49 25.56
C SER A 615 29.20 17.17 24.82
N SER A 616 29.67 17.06 23.60
CA SER A 616 29.64 15.85 22.78
C SER A 616 30.72 14.81 23.13
N ASP A 617 31.58 15.13 24.09
CA ASP A 617 32.66 14.26 24.49
C ASP A 617 32.18 12.95 25.12
N ARG A 618 32.85 11.84 24.80
CA ARG A 618 32.67 10.54 25.41
C ARG A 618 31.25 9.95 25.29
N VAL A 619 30.46 10.43 24.35
CA VAL A 619 29.15 9.87 24.02
C VAL A 619 29.15 9.36 22.59
N ARG A 620 28.40 8.28 22.39
CA ARG A 620 28.19 7.66 21.08
C ARG A 620 26.70 7.55 20.81
N ILE A 621 26.26 8.06 19.69
CA ILE A 621 24.88 7.94 19.23
C ILE A 621 24.74 6.74 18.29
N LYS A 622 23.65 6.02 18.44
CA LYS A 622 23.23 4.99 17.49
C LYS A 622 21.76 5.22 17.18
N VAL A 623 21.45 5.55 15.94
CA VAL A 623 20.07 5.69 15.46
C VAL A 623 19.56 4.32 15.04
N ASP A 624 18.31 4.04 15.36
CA ASP A 624 17.65 2.82 14.91
C ASP A 624 17.35 2.95 13.41
N PRO A 625 17.61 1.92 12.63
CA PRO A 625 17.24 1.94 11.22
C PRO A 625 15.72 1.99 11.10
N TYR A 626 15.22 2.79 10.15
CA TYR A 626 13.80 2.74 9.82
C TYR A 626 13.44 1.37 9.23
N ILE A 627 12.46 0.73 9.84
CA ILE A 627 11.96 -0.57 9.38
C ILE A 627 10.58 -0.35 8.78
N TYR A 628 10.48 -0.53 7.47
CA TYR A 628 9.17 -0.59 6.82
C TYR A 628 8.33 -1.72 7.43
N PRO A 629 7.01 -1.54 7.53
CA PRO A 629 6.14 -2.63 7.92
C PRO A 629 6.44 -3.84 7.04
N LEU A 630 6.62 -5.02 7.66
CA LEU A 630 6.97 -6.23 6.92
C LEU A 630 5.99 -6.47 5.79
N SER A 631 6.51 -6.45 4.58
CA SER A 631 5.74 -6.80 3.40
C SER A 631 5.36 -8.28 3.46
N PRO A 632 4.08 -8.62 3.40
CA PRO A 632 3.70 -10.01 3.20
C PRO A 632 4.21 -10.48 1.84
N THR A 633 4.55 -11.74 1.76
CA THR A 633 4.74 -12.42 0.48
C THR A 633 3.44 -12.28 -0.32
N ILE A 634 3.51 -11.72 -1.52
CA ILE A 634 2.33 -11.61 -2.36
C ILE A 634 2.04 -13.00 -2.89
N PRO A 635 0.78 -13.48 -2.76
CA PRO A 635 0.40 -14.70 -3.45
C PRO A 635 0.67 -14.52 -4.95
N ARG A 636 1.21 -15.53 -5.58
CA ARG A 636 1.40 -15.51 -7.03
C ARG A 636 0.07 -15.22 -7.70
N ALA A 637 0.05 -14.20 -8.56
CA ALA A 637 -1.09 -13.99 -9.44
C ALA A 637 -1.25 -15.25 -10.31
N ALA A 638 -2.41 -15.87 -10.25
CA ALA A 638 -2.70 -17.01 -11.10
C ALA A 638 -2.60 -16.59 -12.57
N PHE A 639 -1.95 -17.43 -13.38
CA PHE A 639 -1.89 -17.21 -14.81
C PHE A 639 -3.18 -17.69 -15.45
N HIS A 640 -3.95 -16.82 -16.06
CA HIS A 640 -5.15 -17.19 -16.78
C HIS A 640 -4.82 -17.56 -18.23
N LYS A 641 -5.20 -18.77 -18.65
CA LYS A 641 -4.98 -19.31 -20.01
C LYS A 641 -5.63 -18.42 -21.11
N LYS A 642 -6.67 -17.67 -20.75
CA LYS A 642 -7.46 -16.78 -21.62
C LYS A 642 -7.39 -15.29 -21.23
N THR A 643 -6.33 -14.83 -20.61
CA THR A 643 -6.25 -13.39 -20.31
C THR A 643 -6.13 -12.62 -21.61
N LEU A 644 -7.25 -12.08 -22.06
CA LEU A 644 -7.25 -11.01 -23.06
C LEU A 644 -6.62 -9.80 -22.36
N SER A 645 -5.51 -9.31 -22.91
CA SER A 645 -4.95 -8.04 -22.48
C SER A 645 -6.02 -6.96 -22.67
N SER A 646 -6.25 -6.16 -21.64
CA SER A 646 -7.09 -4.98 -21.71
C SER A 646 -6.44 -3.88 -22.55
N LEU A 647 -5.13 -3.98 -22.77
CA LEU A 647 -4.32 -3.05 -23.54
C LEU A 647 -4.59 -3.23 -25.02
N THR A 648 -5.11 -2.20 -25.66
CA THR A 648 -5.26 -2.15 -27.09
C THR A 648 -4.05 -1.48 -27.72
N GLU A 649 -3.71 -1.85 -28.97
CA GLU A 649 -2.63 -1.21 -29.71
C GLU A 649 -2.88 0.30 -29.85
N GLU A 650 -4.12 0.70 -30.11
CA GLU A 650 -4.52 2.10 -30.22
C GLU A 650 -4.23 2.89 -28.93
N TYR A 651 -4.55 2.33 -27.77
CA TYR A 651 -4.25 2.96 -26.49
C TYR A 651 -2.74 3.15 -26.32
N MET A 652 -1.96 2.13 -26.63
CA MET A 652 -0.51 2.16 -26.46
C MET A 652 0.17 3.18 -27.36
N VAL A 653 -0.26 3.26 -28.62
CA VAL A 653 0.25 4.28 -29.58
C VAL A 653 -0.07 5.69 -29.10
N ARG A 654 -1.27 5.93 -28.59
CA ARG A 654 -1.67 7.23 -28.07
C ARG A 654 -0.91 7.63 -26.81
N SER A 655 -0.76 6.71 -25.89
CA SER A 655 0.00 6.95 -24.67
C SER A 655 1.45 7.33 -24.99
N LYS A 656 2.04 6.67 -26.00
CA LYS A 656 3.36 7.03 -26.53
C LYS A 656 3.37 8.44 -27.14
N GLN A 657 2.38 8.78 -27.94
CA GLN A 657 2.27 10.12 -28.53
C GLN A 657 2.13 11.19 -27.47
N ALA A 658 1.25 11.00 -26.48
CA ALA A 658 1.08 11.90 -25.36
C ALA A 658 2.39 12.13 -24.60
N TYR A 659 3.13 11.06 -24.31
CA TYR A 659 4.41 11.16 -23.64
C TYR A 659 5.43 12.03 -24.41
N PHE A 660 5.56 11.86 -25.71
CA PHE A 660 6.50 12.65 -26.51
C PHE A 660 6.04 14.09 -26.74
N GLU A 661 4.73 14.33 -26.83
CA GLU A 661 4.16 15.68 -26.99
C GLU A 661 4.27 16.51 -25.71
N ASP A 662 4.26 15.88 -24.54
CA ASP A 662 4.53 16.50 -23.25
C ASP A 662 6.03 16.77 -22.99
N GLY A 663 6.85 16.62 -24.04
CA GLY A 663 8.27 16.96 -24.06
C GLY A 663 9.19 15.79 -23.81
N GLY A 664 8.68 14.56 -23.71
CA GLY A 664 9.48 13.35 -23.52
C GLY A 664 10.43 13.45 -22.32
N MET A 665 10.17 14.38 -21.40
CA MET A 665 11.03 14.52 -20.25
C MET A 665 10.98 13.21 -19.48
N PRO A 666 12.12 12.53 -19.30
CA PRO A 666 12.16 11.47 -18.34
C PRO A 666 11.68 12.11 -17.04
N VAL A 667 10.61 11.59 -16.45
CA VAL A 667 10.48 11.68 -15.00
C VAL A 667 11.86 11.32 -14.52
N ILE A 668 12.56 12.26 -13.89
CA ILE A 668 13.90 12.01 -13.37
C ILE A 668 13.72 10.77 -12.52
N ASP A 669 14.16 9.66 -13.07
CA ASP A 669 14.29 8.41 -12.34
C ASP A 669 15.42 8.72 -11.35
N ILE A 670 15.05 9.29 -10.24
CA ILE A 670 15.86 9.23 -9.05
C ILE A 670 15.83 7.74 -8.78
N ASP A 671 16.89 7.05 -9.24
CA ASP A 671 17.11 5.65 -8.94
C ASP A 671 16.58 5.45 -7.53
N ALA A 672 15.59 4.59 -7.41
CA ALA A 672 15.05 4.25 -6.11
C ALA A 672 16.28 3.88 -5.30
N VAL A 673 16.68 4.74 -4.37
CA VAL A 673 17.78 4.45 -3.47
C VAL A 673 17.26 3.26 -2.70
N GLU A 674 17.57 2.09 -3.22
CA GLU A 674 17.37 0.84 -2.52
C GLU A 674 18.27 0.96 -1.30
N ILE A 675 17.71 1.48 -0.21
CA ILE A 675 18.32 1.39 1.10
C ILE A 675 18.23 -0.09 1.47
N VAL A 676 19.03 -0.88 0.80
CA VAL A 676 19.40 -2.19 1.32
C VAL A 676 20.10 -1.87 2.61
N ALA A 677 19.43 -2.10 3.73
CA ALA A 677 20.05 -2.07 5.04
C ALA A 677 21.10 -3.17 5.04
N LYS A 678 22.28 -2.88 4.49
CA LYS A 678 23.46 -3.67 4.73
C LYS A 678 23.71 -3.59 6.23
N ARG A 679 23.64 -4.71 6.88
CA ARG A 679 24.05 -4.92 8.26
C ARG A 679 25.33 -4.12 8.52
N ASN A 680 25.29 -3.22 9.51
CA ASN A 680 26.42 -2.42 9.98
C ASN A 680 27.00 -1.43 8.97
N VAL A 681 26.23 -0.41 8.61
CA VAL A 681 26.84 0.83 8.17
C VAL A 681 27.15 1.63 9.43
N THR A 682 28.37 1.53 9.89
CA THR A 682 28.98 2.61 10.65
C THR A 682 29.11 3.73 9.60
N TYR A 683 28.22 4.73 9.66
CA TYR A 683 28.35 5.89 8.80
C TYR A 683 29.67 6.56 9.14
N ASP A 684 30.62 6.41 8.26
CA ASP A 684 31.84 7.15 8.28
C ASP A 684 31.48 8.57 7.85
N TYR A 685 31.51 9.51 8.80
CA TYR A 685 31.15 10.91 8.56
C TYR A 685 32.02 11.53 7.45
N SER A 686 33.19 10.94 7.21
CA SER A 686 34.09 11.34 6.12
C SER A 686 33.54 11.08 4.73
N SER A 687 32.59 10.15 4.58
CA SER A 687 31.98 9.81 3.28
C SER A 687 30.74 10.62 2.93
N SER A 688 30.03 11.20 3.92
CA SER A 688 28.82 11.98 3.72
C SER A 688 29.05 13.49 3.50
N LEU A 689 30.25 13.98 3.77
CA LEU A 689 30.66 15.37 3.49
C LEU A 689 31.09 15.60 2.03
N ASN A 690 30.89 14.62 1.15
CA ASN A 690 31.46 14.62 -0.22
C ASN A 690 30.82 15.62 -1.17
N ASP A 691 29.83 16.42 -0.81
CA ASP A 691 29.10 17.11 -1.88
C ASP A 691 29.43 18.57 -2.07
N PHE A 692 30.06 19.36 -1.46
CA PHE A 692 30.50 20.74 -1.85
C PHE A 692 31.48 21.38 -0.85
N ASN A 693 31.57 20.83 0.36
CA ASN A 693 32.38 21.41 1.44
C ASN A 693 33.55 20.49 1.86
N THR A 694 33.86 19.49 1.07
CA THR A 694 35.01 18.58 1.33
C THR A 694 35.81 18.35 0.08
N VAL A 695 37.11 18.54 0.16
CA VAL A 695 38.08 18.13 -0.86
C VAL A 695 38.76 16.86 -0.35
N SER A 696 38.63 15.76 -1.10
CA SER A 696 39.17 14.45 -0.74
C SER A 696 39.72 13.73 -1.98
N GLY A 697 40.29 12.54 -1.78
CA GLY A 697 40.91 11.71 -2.81
C GLY A 697 42.42 11.93 -2.90
N ASP A 698 42.97 12.01 -4.12
CA ASP A 698 44.41 12.25 -4.27
C ASP A 698 44.79 13.70 -3.94
N MET A 699 45.16 13.93 -2.68
CA MET A 699 45.49 15.24 -2.17
C MET A 699 46.85 15.74 -2.64
N THR A 700 47.71 14.88 -3.19
CA THR A 700 49.04 15.28 -3.70
C THR A 700 48.96 16.19 -4.94
N ARG A 701 47.76 16.31 -5.53
CA ARG A 701 47.49 17.25 -6.63
C ARG A 701 47.52 18.73 -6.20
N PHE A 702 47.43 19.00 -4.92
CA PHE A 702 47.48 20.35 -4.34
C PHE A 702 48.92 20.65 -3.81
N SER A 703 49.37 21.85 -3.97
CA SER A 703 50.68 22.28 -3.51
C SER A 703 50.74 22.47 -1.99
N SER A 704 49.59 22.82 -1.38
CA SER A 704 49.48 23.03 0.07
C SER A 704 48.00 22.84 0.50
N ILE A 705 47.77 22.83 1.80
CA ILE A 705 46.41 22.81 2.37
C ILE A 705 45.66 24.09 1.97
N PHE A 706 46.35 25.23 1.92
CA PHE A 706 45.75 26.48 1.46
C PHE A 706 45.29 26.43 0.01
N ASP A 707 46.05 25.78 -0.86
CA ASP A 707 45.64 25.53 -2.26
C ASP A 707 44.38 24.65 -2.35
N ALA A 708 44.23 23.65 -1.47
CA ALA A 708 43.00 22.87 -1.37
C ALA A 708 41.84 23.71 -0.86
N LEU A 709 42.05 24.60 0.08
CA LEU A 709 41.03 25.51 0.68
C LEU A 709 40.51 26.52 -0.33
N GLN A 710 41.28 26.91 -1.36
CA GLN A 710 40.78 27.77 -2.45
C GLN A 710 39.58 27.21 -3.23
N ARG A 711 39.30 25.92 -3.11
CA ARG A 711 38.12 25.31 -3.71
C ARG A 711 36.80 25.70 -3.04
N PHE A 712 36.86 26.20 -1.81
CA PHE A 712 35.67 26.60 -1.07
C PHE A 712 35.31 28.06 -1.36
N ARG A 713 34.21 28.29 -2.07
CA ARG A 713 33.75 29.65 -2.47
C ARG A 713 33.43 30.56 -1.29
N LYS A 714 33.27 30.00 -0.11
CA LYS A 714 33.00 30.76 1.12
C LYS A 714 34.23 31.18 1.88
N LEU A 715 35.43 30.86 1.37
CA LEU A 715 36.70 31.21 2.00
C LEU A 715 37.50 32.13 1.09
N GLU A 716 38.09 33.14 1.68
CA GLU A 716 39.11 34.02 1.08
C GLU A 716 40.44 33.69 1.72
N ILE A 717 41.51 33.56 0.91
CA ILE A 717 42.83 33.18 1.40
C ILE A 717 43.77 34.35 1.07
N ASP A 718 44.44 34.86 2.13
CA ASP A 718 45.44 35.90 2.04
C ASP A 718 46.74 35.41 2.71
N GLY A 719 47.71 34.99 1.92
CA GLY A 719 48.90 34.38 2.44
C GLY A 719 48.62 33.05 3.16
N ASN A 720 48.94 33.00 4.44
CA ASN A 720 48.70 31.86 5.32
C ASN A 720 47.43 32.02 6.18
N ASN A 721 46.64 33.01 5.91
CA ASN A 721 45.41 33.28 6.64
C ASN A 721 44.20 32.95 5.78
N VAL A 722 43.14 32.41 6.40
CA VAL A 722 41.86 32.04 5.76
C VAL A 722 40.75 32.80 6.44
N TYR A 723 39.97 33.50 5.68
CA TYR A 723 38.83 34.28 6.14
C TYR A 723 37.54 33.77 5.56
N VAL A 724 36.43 33.95 6.26
CA VAL A 724 35.10 33.65 5.69
C VAL A 724 34.72 34.80 4.77
N ALA A 725 34.46 34.50 3.50
CA ALA A 725 34.05 35.51 2.52
C ALA A 725 32.71 36.14 2.93
N SER A 726 32.71 37.48 3.11
CA SER A 726 31.46 38.21 3.32
C SER A 726 30.56 38.07 2.09
N PRO A 727 29.24 37.89 2.25
CA PRO A 727 28.33 37.82 1.11
C PRO A 727 28.38 39.19 0.40
N ARG A 728 29.03 39.28 -0.76
CA ARG A 728 28.90 40.43 -1.63
C ARG A 728 27.46 40.56 -2.03
N LEU A 729 26.77 41.59 -1.52
CA LEU A 729 25.51 42.03 -2.07
C LEU A 729 25.74 42.43 -3.52
N THR A 730 25.35 41.59 -4.47
CA THR A 730 25.23 42.00 -5.86
C THR A 730 24.06 42.95 -5.95
N ALA A 731 24.32 44.22 -5.71
CA ALA A 731 23.37 45.28 -6.00
C ALA A 731 23.23 45.35 -7.53
N SER A 732 22.07 45.05 -8.06
CA SER A 732 21.66 45.49 -9.39
C SER A 732 21.71 47.01 -9.43
N PRO A 733 22.16 47.65 -10.52
CA PRO A 733 22.25 49.12 -10.58
C PRO A 733 20.83 49.71 -10.65
N VAL A 734 20.35 50.22 -9.55
CA VAL A 734 19.24 51.16 -9.54
C VAL A 734 19.85 52.58 -9.68
N GLN A 735 19.44 53.26 -10.72
CA GLN A 735 19.83 54.62 -11.05
C GLN A 735 19.69 55.58 -9.87
N SER A 736 20.74 56.29 -9.62
CA SER A 736 20.82 57.35 -8.66
C SER A 736 19.97 58.56 -9.01
N THR A 737 19.13 59.03 -8.12
CA THR A 737 18.74 60.43 -8.06
C THR A 737 19.43 61.07 -6.84
N ASN A 738 20.15 62.14 -7.10
CA ASN A 738 20.92 62.90 -6.17
C ASN A 738 20.11 63.44 -4.99
N SER A 739 20.71 63.37 -3.78
CA SER A 739 20.54 64.41 -2.81
C SER A 739 21.78 64.53 -1.91
N TYR A 740 22.33 65.74 -1.79
CA TYR A 740 23.47 66.11 -0.94
C TYR A 740 23.10 66.02 0.54
N GLY A 741 24.02 65.52 1.34
CA GLY A 741 24.00 65.73 2.81
C GLY A 741 25.31 65.23 3.41
N SER A 742 26.15 66.20 3.80
CA SER A 742 27.42 66.09 4.51
C SER A 742 27.20 65.62 5.96
N GLY A 743 28.04 64.74 6.47
CA GLY A 743 28.14 64.52 7.90
C GLY A 743 28.90 63.23 8.26
N GLU A 744 30.14 63.40 8.62
CA GLU A 744 30.96 62.82 9.68
C GLU A 744 31.05 61.28 9.82
N ASP A 745 32.31 60.87 10.01
CA ASP A 745 32.88 59.59 10.36
C ASP A 745 32.02 58.78 11.32
N GLY A 746 31.59 57.62 10.83
CA GLY A 746 30.97 56.59 11.65
C GLY A 746 31.60 55.24 11.31
N ASP A 747 32.21 54.61 12.28
CA ASP A 747 32.77 53.28 12.23
C ASP A 747 31.78 52.29 11.54
N ALA A 748 32.24 51.64 10.50
CA ALA A 748 31.46 50.61 9.80
C ALA A 748 31.60 49.32 10.54
N SER A 749 30.72 49.04 11.50
CA SER A 749 30.54 47.72 12.10
C SER A 749 29.41 46.98 11.41
N GLU A 750 29.67 45.80 10.88
CA GLU A 750 28.69 44.92 10.27
C GLU A 750 28.35 43.77 11.20
N TYR A 751 27.05 43.59 11.52
CA TYR A 751 26.57 42.51 12.37
C TYR A 751 26.45 41.21 11.59
N ILE A 752 27.29 40.23 11.85
CA ILE A 752 27.15 38.87 11.32
C ILE A 752 26.75 37.93 12.46
N GLY A 753 25.48 37.55 12.47
CA GLY A 753 24.96 36.54 13.38
C GLY A 753 24.94 36.90 14.88
N GLY A 754 24.76 38.17 15.19
CA GLY A 754 24.59 38.65 16.58
C GLY A 754 25.90 38.95 17.30
N VAL A 755 27.03 38.97 16.60
CA VAL A 755 28.32 39.44 17.10
C VAL A 755 28.70 40.71 16.30
N GLU A 756 29.03 41.79 16.98
CA GLU A 756 29.56 43.01 16.37
C GLU A 756 31.00 42.70 15.91
N ILE A 757 31.27 42.81 14.64
CA ILE A 757 32.59 42.53 14.07
C ILE A 757 33.17 43.86 13.60
N ASP A 758 34.28 44.27 14.20
CA ASP A 758 35.07 45.38 13.75
C ASP A 758 35.75 45.06 12.41
N MET A 759 35.40 45.79 11.36
CA MET A 759 35.90 45.55 9.99
C MET A 759 37.40 45.82 9.82
N GLU A 760 38.04 46.42 10.79
CA GLU A 760 39.51 46.64 10.81
C GLU A 760 40.25 45.42 11.36
N ASP A 761 39.60 44.53 12.17
CA ASP A 761 40.25 43.35 12.70
C ASP A 761 39.79 42.05 11.97
N LYS A 762 40.44 41.77 10.84
CA LYS A 762 40.23 40.58 10.03
C LYS A 762 40.40 39.26 10.81
N THR A 763 40.98 39.25 12.00
CA THR A 763 41.16 38.04 12.81
C THR A 763 39.84 37.47 13.33
N GLU A 764 38.79 38.29 13.48
CA GLU A 764 37.43 37.84 13.88
C GLU A 764 36.70 37.03 12.76
N LEU A 765 37.14 37.17 11.51
CA LEU A 765 36.57 36.45 10.37
C LEU A 765 37.26 35.11 10.08
N MET A 766 38.22 34.70 10.90
CA MET A 766 38.98 33.48 10.70
C MET A 766 38.19 32.26 11.26
N PRO A 767 37.95 31.19 10.42
CA PRO A 767 37.37 29.99 10.93
C PRO A 767 38.30 29.25 11.89
N ALA A 768 37.77 28.52 12.86
CA ALA A 768 38.57 27.65 13.72
C ALA A 768 39.11 26.47 12.92
N VAL A 769 40.35 26.08 13.17
CA VAL A 769 40.98 24.98 12.47
C VAL A 769 41.09 23.75 13.37
N TYR A 770 40.74 22.60 12.85
CA TYR A 770 40.83 21.30 13.53
C TYR A 770 41.59 20.30 12.65
N VAL A 771 42.68 19.75 13.17
CA VAL A 771 43.40 18.65 12.54
C VAL A 771 43.14 17.39 13.34
N ASN A 772 42.56 16.38 12.70
CA ASN A 772 42.16 15.14 13.35
C ASN A 772 41.39 15.42 14.67
N GLY A 773 40.52 16.43 14.68
CA GLY A 773 39.66 16.80 15.79
C GLY A 773 40.33 17.60 16.90
N GLN A 774 41.61 17.93 16.77
CA GLN A 774 42.32 18.86 17.68
C GLN A 774 42.35 20.27 17.08
N GLN A 775 41.93 21.25 17.87
CA GLN A 775 42.00 22.64 17.44
C GLN A 775 43.49 23.07 17.36
N MET A 776 43.83 23.68 16.26
CA MET A 776 45.18 24.12 15.94
C MET A 776 45.18 25.58 15.46
N ASP A 777 46.34 26.19 15.53
CA ASP A 777 46.58 27.48 14.97
C ASP A 777 46.64 27.42 13.43
N MET A 778 46.02 28.39 12.74
CA MET A 778 45.96 28.45 11.28
C MET A 778 47.37 28.40 10.64
N GLY A 779 48.35 29.04 11.25
CA GLY A 779 49.72 29.06 10.75
C GLY A 779 50.44 27.70 10.78
N MET A 780 49.92 26.73 11.54
CA MET A 780 50.52 25.41 11.69
C MET A 780 50.04 24.36 10.67
N ILE A 781 48.98 24.64 9.93
CA ILE A 781 48.39 23.64 9.02
C ILE A 781 49.26 23.32 7.82
N ASP A 782 50.10 24.25 7.40
CA ASP A 782 51.02 24.07 6.29
C ASP A 782 52.21 23.13 6.60
N SER A 783 52.35 22.75 7.87
CA SER A 783 53.38 21.80 8.30
C SER A 783 53.08 20.35 7.88
N TYR A 784 51.81 20.06 7.46
CA TYR A 784 51.44 18.70 7.01
C TYR A 784 51.71 18.51 5.52
N PRO A 785 52.52 17.52 5.13
CA PRO A 785 52.71 17.22 3.73
C PRO A 785 51.43 16.70 3.09
N MET A 786 51.07 17.17 1.91
CA MET A 786 49.83 16.81 1.20
C MET A 786 49.71 15.29 0.96
N SER A 787 50.78 14.52 0.97
CA SER A 787 50.76 13.06 0.92
C SER A 787 50.18 12.39 2.17
N GLU A 788 50.10 13.12 3.28
CA GLU A 788 49.53 12.66 4.55
C GLU A 788 48.12 13.17 4.75
N VAL A 789 47.69 14.17 4.01
CA VAL A 789 46.32 14.72 4.07
C VAL A 789 45.34 13.77 3.38
N ILE A 790 44.26 13.40 4.06
CA ILE A 790 43.19 12.55 3.53
C ILE A 790 42.08 13.42 2.94
N SER A 791 41.67 14.44 3.68
CA SER A 791 40.63 15.37 3.24
C SER A 791 40.73 16.72 3.96
N VAL A 792 40.20 17.75 3.32
CA VAL A 792 40.02 19.08 3.87
C VAL A 792 38.56 19.47 3.70
N SER A 793 37.91 19.90 4.77
CA SER A 793 36.49 20.30 4.77
C SER A 793 36.33 21.67 5.41
N TYR A 794 35.36 22.43 4.94
CA TYR A 794 34.95 23.67 5.61
C TYR A 794 33.49 23.51 6.09
N LEU A 795 33.26 23.69 7.35
CA LEU A 795 31.94 23.75 7.97
C LEU A 795 31.60 25.21 8.27
N ASP A 796 30.43 25.66 7.83
CA ASP A 796 29.95 26.99 8.20
C ASP A 796 29.60 27.06 9.71
N LYS A 797 29.18 28.23 10.20
CA LYS A 797 28.87 28.45 11.60
C LYS A 797 27.92 27.43 12.18
N PHE A 798 26.84 27.10 11.46
CA PHE A 798 25.81 26.16 11.93
C PHE A 798 26.31 24.72 11.88
N GLU A 799 27.00 24.34 10.81
CA GLU A 799 27.61 23.03 10.66
C GLU A 799 28.70 22.79 11.73
N SER A 800 29.53 23.81 12.03
CA SER A 800 30.57 23.70 13.06
C SER A 800 29.98 23.60 14.47
N MET A 801 28.90 24.34 14.76
CA MET A 801 28.17 24.22 16.02
C MET A 801 27.53 22.86 16.14
N ALA A 802 26.91 22.33 15.09
CA ALA A 802 26.36 20.99 15.04
C ALA A 802 27.44 19.92 15.25
N ALA A 803 28.66 20.16 14.78
CA ALA A 803 29.83 19.32 15.04
C ALA A 803 30.40 19.46 16.47
N GLY A 804 29.80 20.28 17.33
CA GLY A 804 30.29 20.52 18.69
C GLY A 804 31.55 21.37 18.74
N MET A 805 31.81 22.15 17.68
CA MET A 805 32.95 23.04 17.55
C MET A 805 32.50 24.47 17.85
N SER A 806 33.13 25.11 18.84
CA SER A 806 32.79 26.48 19.21
C SER A 806 33.49 27.45 18.28
N SER A 807 32.81 27.89 17.22
CA SER A 807 33.32 28.93 16.32
C SER A 807 32.20 29.80 15.81
N ALA A 808 32.37 31.11 15.91
CA ALA A 808 31.42 32.08 15.41
C ALA A 808 31.42 32.20 13.87
N THR A 809 32.49 31.76 13.22
CA THR A 809 32.76 31.93 11.79
C THR A 809 32.87 30.59 11.03
N GLY A 810 32.62 29.46 11.71
CA GLY A 810 32.75 28.14 11.12
C GLY A 810 34.09 27.46 11.42
N ALA A 811 34.30 26.27 10.84
CA ALA A 811 35.50 25.47 11.13
C ALA A 811 36.08 24.83 9.86
N ILE A 812 37.39 24.82 9.76
CA ILE A 812 38.15 24.05 8.79
C ILE A 812 38.54 22.74 9.47
N ILE A 813 38.20 21.62 8.87
CA ILE A 813 38.54 20.28 9.36
C ILE A 813 39.52 19.65 8.38
N ILE A 814 40.65 19.24 8.87
CA ILE A 814 41.71 18.59 8.12
C ILE A 814 41.92 17.18 8.70
N HIS A 815 41.75 16.20 7.85
CA HIS A 815 42.07 14.81 8.18
C HIS A 815 43.43 14.44 7.61
N VAL A 816 44.32 14.05 8.47
CA VAL A 816 45.65 13.53 8.06
C VAL A 816 45.75 12.05 8.44
N LYS A 817 46.58 11.31 7.71
CA LYS A 817 46.87 9.89 8.00
C LYS A 817 47.46 9.81 9.41
N ASP A 818 46.74 9.18 10.32
CA ASP A 818 47.09 9.16 11.71
C ASP A 818 47.77 7.87 12.16
N ILE A 819 48.70 8.08 13.05
CA ILE A 819 49.48 7.09 13.75
C ILE A 819 48.87 6.76 15.14
N ASN A 820 47.88 7.49 15.64
CA ASN A 820 47.32 7.32 16.97
C ASN A 820 45.77 7.43 17.08
N ALA A 821 45.18 6.44 17.71
CA ALA A 821 43.77 6.11 17.84
C ALA A 821 42.82 7.12 18.57
N ARG A 822 43.12 8.41 18.62
CA ARG A 822 42.21 9.43 19.24
C ARG A 822 41.09 9.95 18.37
N GLU A 823 41.11 9.72 17.08
CA GLU A 823 40.15 10.23 16.07
C GLU A 823 38.72 9.73 16.20
N LYS A 824 38.51 8.60 16.85
CA LYS A 824 37.19 7.97 16.92
C LYS A 824 36.13 8.68 17.78
N PHE A 825 36.49 9.69 18.53
CA PHE A 825 35.62 10.24 19.59
C PHE A 825 34.63 11.31 19.13
N LEU A 826 34.99 12.18 18.22
CA LEU A 826 34.05 13.23 17.72
C LEU A 826 33.06 12.69 16.71
N ILE A 827 33.47 11.77 15.85
CA ILE A 827 32.62 11.13 14.83
C ILE A 827 31.50 10.26 15.45
N ASN A 828 31.70 9.72 16.62
CA ASN A 828 30.74 8.82 17.28
C ASN A 828 29.58 9.54 17.99
N SER A 829 29.65 10.84 18.23
CA SER A 829 28.61 11.60 18.91
C SER A 829 27.56 12.21 17.97
N MET A 830 27.79 12.15 16.67
CA MET A 830 26.87 12.62 15.64
C MET A 830 26.37 11.48 14.78
N ALA A 831 25.16 11.63 14.26
CA ALA A 831 24.61 10.77 13.24
C ALA A 831 23.83 11.62 12.23
N GLU A 832 24.14 11.44 10.96
CA GLU A 832 23.32 11.91 9.86
C GLU A 832 22.36 10.82 9.45
N VAL A 833 21.07 11.13 9.36
CA VAL A 833 20.02 10.16 9.09
C VAL A 833 19.10 10.71 8.02
N ILE A 834 18.90 9.94 6.97
CA ILE A 834 17.79 10.14 6.03
C ILE A 834 16.65 9.27 6.53
N VAL A 835 15.59 9.90 7.03
CA VAL A 835 14.39 9.18 7.45
C VAL A 835 13.44 9.17 6.27
N PRO A 836 12.91 8.00 5.87
CA PRO A 836 11.90 7.95 4.84
C PRO A 836 10.73 8.87 5.20
N GLY A 837 10.54 9.93 4.42
CA GLY A 837 9.51 10.92 4.59
C GLY A 837 8.17 10.48 3.99
N TYR A 838 7.28 11.44 3.82
CA TYR A 838 6.08 11.24 3.02
C TYR A 838 6.31 11.74 1.58
N ALA A 839 5.69 11.07 0.63
CA ALA A 839 5.76 11.50 -0.78
C ALA A 839 5.04 12.85 -0.94
N TYR A 840 5.64 13.77 -1.69
CA TYR A 840 4.96 15.03 -2.04
C TYR A 840 3.65 14.72 -2.77
N PRO A 841 2.54 15.40 -2.42
CA PRO A 841 1.31 15.28 -3.17
C PRO A 841 1.53 15.67 -4.63
N MET A 842 1.07 14.84 -5.54
CA MET A 842 1.10 15.10 -6.96
C MET A 842 -0.33 15.36 -7.45
N GLU A 843 -0.54 16.53 -8.04
CA GLU A 843 -1.84 16.93 -8.57
C GLU A 843 -2.03 16.48 -10.01
N PHE A 844 -3.27 16.18 -10.37
CA PHE A 844 -3.64 15.89 -11.75
C PHE A 844 -3.70 17.19 -12.53
N TYR A 845 -2.95 17.27 -13.61
CA TYR A 845 -3.00 18.40 -14.52
C TYR A 845 -4.01 18.14 -15.65
N ALA A 846 -4.92 19.05 -15.82
CA ALA A 846 -5.82 19.10 -16.98
C ALA A 846 -5.65 20.44 -17.71
N PRO A 847 -5.56 20.46 -19.06
CA PRO A 847 -5.52 21.70 -19.82
C PRO A 847 -6.78 22.54 -19.58
N ASP A 848 -6.62 23.84 -19.53
CA ASP A 848 -7.72 24.81 -19.50
C ASP A 848 -7.75 25.55 -20.86
N TYR A 849 -8.72 25.20 -21.70
CA TYR A 849 -8.85 25.79 -23.04
C TYR A 849 -9.55 27.16 -23.06
N SER A 850 -9.97 27.70 -21.92
CA SER A 850 -10.38 29.10 -21.81
C SER A 850 -9.20 30.06 -21.92
N VAL A 851 -7.99 29.62 -21.58
CA VAL A 851 -6.74 30.36 -21.73
C VAL A 851 -6.15 30.09 -23.12
N LYS A 852 -5.48 31.06 -23.72
CA LYS A 852 -4.85 30.91 -25.07
C LYS A 852 -3.77 29.82 -25.00
N ASN A 853 -4.11 28.63 -25.45
CA ASN A 853 -3.21 27.48 -25.55
C ASN A 853 -2.60 27.39 -26.95
N ASP A 854 -1.47 26.71 -27.03
CA ASP A 854 -0.83 26.42 -28.31
C ASP A 854 -1.74 25.52 -29.14
N PRO A 855 -2.26 25.99 -30.30
CA PRO A 855 -3.20 25.22 -31.11
C PRO A 855 -2.53 24.01 -31.78
N GLU A 856 -1.19 23.97 -31.86
CA GLU A 856 -0.45 22.85 -32.44
C GLU A 856 -0.24 21.71 -31.45
N LYS A 857 -0.32 21.97 -30.15
CA LYS A 857 -0.20 20.93 -29.12
C LYS A 857 -1.47 20.07 -29.06
N LYS A 858 -1.33 18.77 -29.41
CA LYS A 858 -2.42 17.79 -29.34
C LYS A 858 -2.68 17.34 -27.91
N ASP A 859 -3.94 17.22 -27.57
CA ASP A 859 -4.40 16.65 -26.31
C ASP A 859 -4.78 15.16 -26.50
N ASN A 860 -3.86 14.29 -26.18
CA ASN A 860 -4.00 12.83 -26.29
C ASN A 860 -4.30 12.13 -24.94
N ARG A 861 -4.76 12.89 -23.92
CA ARG A 861 -5.07 12.29 -22.60
C ARG A 861 -6.10 11.16 -22.71
N THR A 862 -5.93 10.15 -21.93
CA THR A 862 -6.88 9.05 -21.74
C THR A 862 -7.64 9.17 -20.42
N THR A 863 -7.02 9.72 -19.38
CA THR A 863 -7.70 10.25 -18.19
C THR A 863 -8.01 11.71 -18.45
N ILE A 864 -9.28 12.03 -18.62
CA ILE A 864 -9.75 13.36 -19.00
C ILE A 864 -9.83 14.28 -17.80
N ALA A 865 -10.34 13.75 -16.68
CA ALA A 865 -10.35 14.42 -15.38
C ALA A 865 -10.19 13.43 -14.24
N TRP A 866 -9.53 13.89 -13.18
CA TRP A 866 -9.37 13.16 -11.94
C TRP A 866 -9.52 14.11 -10.76
N ILE A 867 -10.54 13.88 -9.95
CA ILE A 867 -10.81 14.64 -8.72
C ILE A 867 -10.64 13.68 -7.55
N PRO A 868 -9.51 13.74 -6.83
CA PRO A 868 -9.24 12.81 -5.73
C PRO A 868 -10.12 13.02 -4.50
N SER A 869 -10.76 14.19 -4.36
CA SER A 869 -11.69 14.51 -3.28
C SER A 869 -12.71 15.54 -3.75
N LEU A 870 -13.92 15.09 -4.06
CA LEU A 870 -15.09 15.92 -4.35
C LEU A 870 -16.03 15.85 -3.14
N GLN A 871 -16.28 16.97 -2.50
CA GLN A 871 -17.10 17.03 -1.30
C GLN A 871 -18.51 17.54 -1.63
N SER A 872 -19.53 16.79 -1.22
CA SER A 872 -20.90 17.29 -1.26
C SER A 872 -21.20 18.19 -0.04
N ASN A 873 -22.03 19.20 -0.27
CA ASN A 873 -22.53 20.11 0.75
C ASN A 873 -23.64 19.47 1.62
N SER A 874 -24.24 20.23 2.52
CA SER A 874 -25.35 19.75 3.38
C SER A 874 -26.65 19.45 2.62
N LEU A 875 -26.78 19.93 1.39
CA LEU A 875 -27.89 19.64 0.47
C LEU A 875 -27.59 18.45 -0.45
N GLY A 876 -26.45 17.79 -0.27
CA GLY A 876 -26.01 16.68 -1.09
C GLY A 876 -25.40 17.09 -2.43
N ASP A 877 -25.26 18.39 -2.71
CA ASP A 877 -24.80 18.87 -4.00
C ASP A 877 -23.29 18.97 -4.06
N ALA A 878 -22.74 18.61 -5.21
CA ALA A 878 -21.36 18.83 -5.59
C ALA A 878 -21.28 19.10 -7.09
N SER A 879 -20.26 19.82 -7.52
CA SER A 879 -20.07 20.11 -8.95
C SER A 879 -18.60 20.04 -9.35
N MET A 880 -18.35 19.72 -10.60
CA MET A 880 -17.03 19.79 -11.23
C MET A 880 -17.16 20.19 -12.70
N SER A 881 -16.07 20.66 -13.27
CA SER A 881 -15.98 20.85 -14.71
C SER A 881 -14.64 20.36 -15.24
N PHE A 882 -14.63 19.99 -16.51
CA PHE A 882 -13.43 19.58 -17.22
C PHE A 882 -13.52 19.94 -18.70
N TRP A 883 -12.38 19.93 -19.36
CA TRP A 883 -12.30 20.11 -20.81
C TRP A 883 -12.09 18.77 -21.49
N THR A 884 -12.83 18.53 -22.57
CA THR A 884 -12.66 17.34 -23.42
C THR A 884 -11.32 17.35 -24.13
N ALA A 885 -10.81 16.18 -24.49
CA ALA A 885 -9.59 16.03 -25.29
C ALA A 885 -9.86 16.26 -26.79
N ASP A 886 -8.79 16.22 -27.60
CA ASP A 886 -8.90 16.40 -29.07
C ASP A 886 -9.62 15.24 -29.76
N ARG A 887 -9.55 14.03 -29.17
CA ARG A 887 -10.27 12.89 -29.72
C ARG A 887 -11.76 13.00 -29.43
N GLN A 888 -12.55 12.82 -30.49
CA GLN A 888 -13.98 12.60 -30.40
C GLN A 888 -14.22 11.17 -29.85
N SER A 889 -14.55 11.05 -28.58
CA SER A 889 -14.69 9.78 -27.87
C SER A 889 -15.79 9.89 -26.83
N ASN A 890 -16.43 8.78 -26.51
CA ASN A 890 -17.32 8.72 -25.36
C ASN A 890 -16.52 8.74 -24.06
N TYR A 891 -17.06 9.37 -23.03
CA TYR A 891 -16.36 9.43 -21.74
C TYR A 891 -17.14 8.68 -20.67
N ARG A 892 -16.42 7.85 -19.92
CA ARG A 892 -16.94 7.18 -18.74
C ARG A 892 -16.65 8.03 -17.52
N VAL A 893 -17.70 8.43 -16.82
CA VAL A 893 -17.64 9.11 -15.52
C VAL A 893 -17.92 8.09 -14.45
N VAL A 894 -17.04 7.94 -13.49
CA VAL A 894 -17.19 7.07 -12.31
C VAL A 894 -17.08 7.93 -11.06
N ILE A 895 -18.03 7.80 -10.16
CA ILE A 895 -18.00 8.41 -8.83
C ILE A 895 -18.05 7.31 -7.76
N GLU A 896 -17.11 7.33 -6.83
CA GLU A 896 -17.09 6.42 -5.68
C GLU A 896 -16.64 7.14 -4.41
N GLY A 897 -17.20 6.71 -3.28
CA GLY A 897 -16.80 7.31 -2.02
C GLY A 897 -17.66 6.90 -0.83
N ILE A 898 -17.56 7.70 0.22
CA ILE A 898 -18.18 7.41 1.51
C ILE A 898 -18.85 8.68 2.03
N THR A 899 -20.09 8.56 2.45
CA THR A 899 -20.82 9.65 3.11
C THR A 899 -20.29 9.88 4.54
N ALA A 900 -20.64 11.01 5.12
CA ALA A 900 -20.28 11.32 6.50
C ALA A 900 -20.80 10.27 7.51
N ASP A 901 -21.93 9.62 7.19
CA ASP A 901 -22.54 8.59 8.02
C ASP A 901 -22.01 7.17 7.75
N GLY A 902 -21.03 7.03 6.84
CA GLY A 902 -20.40 5.75 6.50
C GLY A 902 -21.18 4.91 5.49
N GLU A 903 -22.12 5.48 4.75
CA GLU A 903 -22.73 4.82 3.60
C GLU A 903 -21.79 4.89 2.39
N LEU A 904 -21.70 3.80 1.66
CA LEU A 904 -20.88 3.70 0.47
C LEU A 904 -21.66 4.21 -0.75
N LEU A 905 -20.96 4.85 -1.67
CA LEU A 905 -21.49 5.29 -2.96
C LEU A 905 -20.62 4.75 -4.10
N TYR A 906 -21.28 4.21 -5.11
CA TYR A 906 -20.70 3.94 -6.42
C TYR A 906 -21.76 4.22 -7.48
N ASP A 907 -21.40 5.00 -8.47
CA ASP A 907 -22.24 5.21 -9.65
C ASP A 907 -21.37 5.47 -10.88
N GLU A 908 -21.92 5.23 -12.05
CA GLU A 908 -21.24 5.48 -13.31
C GLU A 908 -22.21 5.95 -14.40
N MET A 909 -21.73 6.82 -15.25
CA MET A 909 -22.45 7.20 -16.47
C MET A 909 -21.50 7.34 -17.65
N THR A 910 -22.05 7.18 -18.84
CA THR A 910 -21.34 7.44 -20.11
C THR A 910 -21.85 8.71 -20.74
N LEU A 911 -20.95 9.64 -20.99
CA LEU A 911 -21.20 10.85 -21.79
C LEU A 911 -20.90 10.54 -23.26
N GLN A 912 -21.79 10.96 -24.15
CA GLN A 912 -21.66 10.70 -25.59
C GLN A 912 -21.00 11.86 -26.31
N SER A 913 -20.08 11.56 -27.21
CA SER A 913 -19.56 12.57 -28.16
C SER A 913 -20.59 12.92 -29.21
N LYS A 914 -20.42 14.07 -29.91
CA LYS A 914 -21.28 14.52 -31.02
C LYS A 914 -21.13 13.62 -32.23
#